data_043a90796cdde75568b7110ef08014b9
#
_entry.id   043a90796cdde75568b7110ef08014b9
#
_cell.length_a   1.000
_cell.length_b   1.000
_cell.length_c   1.000
_cell.angle_alpha   90.00
_cell.angle_beta   90.00
_cell.angle_gamma   90.00
#
_symmetry.space_group_name_H-M   'P 1'
#
loop_
_entity.id
_entity.type
_entity.pdbx_description
1 polymer ?
#
loop_
_entity_poly.entity_id
_entity_poly.type
_entity_poly.pdbx_seq_one_letter_code
_entity_poly.pdbx_strand_id
1 'polypeptide(L)'
;MISTRIVRFHPSTMRRALLGAGLLLGSAGPLMAQADDSVLPQITVTDSADKKKLAEKVSSGALGDRSELETPFSTRAVKSDEIEDRQATSLAEVLKYDASVSNNSPVNGTHPATISVRGLRLDDLNGYKIDGLANINRGTEMPLEMFDQVEVLKGLSGFMYGFGSPGGIINYVTKRPTDDTFFATDLGYASGGTWKEHVDAGGRFGEDQRFGYRVNLVNESGDTEADHGSINRQSIGASFDARLTSDLTVRLDAIYQRRIATGGTDVIVSGFRIPSPLDGTTRLYSNGSFTDVDYRLVTLSADYRLSDDWKASVAVRHSESVRIYKKDQYYITSNSGNYRDRVTSEYHGYEFNEAQAMVQGKVRTGFLQHELVFGAMAQNLLSTSSVNTPKPYIGTGNLYAPTIYSADSVNYSGGTYRDEKTTQTALFASDTMKFDDRWSVLAGVRYTNYIDAAYSTANTTSARFTANRLSPTAAVMYKPRADTTVYVSYAEALEQSASAPTTTVNANQTFAPIKSKQAEVGVKTEHDGWNGSLALFRIERGSQYINSANVYVADGQSVYRGVEANGSLQLTRDLSLDGSVMVMGSEITHAAAAVNGKRAVGAADMQAGAQLSYRVAALPGLQLHAGAQYVGTMALDSANANMLSPYSLFDAGLNYRTRIGGHMTTWSANITNLANRKYWTYYQETYLNVGAPRTLNLNVRADF
;
A
#
# COMPACT_ATOMS: atom_id res chain seq x y z
N MET A 1 31.15 24.19 3.55
CA MET A 1 30.98 23.97 5.00
C MET A 1 29.74 24.71 5.44
N ILE A 2 28.59 24.06 5.44
CA ILE A 2 27.38 24.57 6.06
C ILE A 2 26.99 23.49 7.06
N SER A 3 27.16 23.79 8.34
CA SER A 3 26.87 22.93 9.46
C SER A 3 25.35 22.90 9.64
N THR A 4 24.68 21.82 9.23
CA THR A 4 23.28 21.57 9.51
C THR A 4 23.16 21.11 10.96
N ARG A 5 22.76 22.00 11.85
CA ARG A 5 22.36 21.63 13.22
C ARG A 5 21.06 20.86 13.16
N ILE A 6 21.12 19.56 13.40
CA ILE A 6 19.96 18.71 13.63
C ILE A 6 19.31 19.16 14.94
N VAL A 7 18.14 19.77 14.85
CA VAL A 7 17.29 20.07 16.02
C VAL A 7 16.67 18.74 16.45
N ARG A 8 17.24 18.11 17.47
CA ARG A 8 16.65 16.97 18.16
C ARG A 8 15.50 17.48 19.04
N PHE A 9 14.26 17.23 18.63
CA PHE A 9 13.11 17.43 19.52
C PHE A 9 13.14 16.34 20.58
N HIS A 10 13.14 16.73 21.84
CA HIS A 10 13.10 15.81 22.97
C HIS A 10 11.64 15.32 23.18
N PRO A 11 11.39 14.00 23.41
CA PRO A 11 10.04 13.44 23.58
C PRO A 11 9.22 14.06 24.72
N SER A 12 9.89 14.72 25.68
CA SER A 12 9.26 15.34 26.84
C SER A 12 8.42 16.61 26.52
N THR A 13 8.67 17.27 25.40
CA THR A 13 7.94 18.49 25.02
C THR A 13 6.59 18.19 24.38
N MET A 14 6.45 17.06 23.68
CA MET A 14 5.17 16.66 23.06
C MET A 14 4.15 16.11 24.07
N ARG A 15 4.61 15.41 25.11
CA ARG A 15 3.75 14.98 26.25
C ARG A 15 3.08 16.15 26.98
N ARG A 16 3.72 17.32 27.03
CA ARG A 16 3.15 18.53 27.68
C ARG A 16 2.12 19.24 26.80
N ALA A 17 2.20 19.13 25.49
CA ALA A 17 1.20 19.73 24.58
C ALA A 17 -0.09 18.91 24.52
N LEU A 18 -0.02 17.57 24.59
CA LEU A 18 -1.18 16.68 24.61
C LEU A 18 -1.91 16.67 25.96
N LEU A 19 -1.19 16.82 27.08
CA LEU A 19 -1.80 16.99 28.42
C LEU A 19 -2.50 18.34 28.56
N GLY A 20 -2.12 19.38 27.81
CA GLY A 20 -2.79 20.68 27.78
C GLY A 20 -4.15 20.65 27.07
N ALA A 21 -4.34 19.81 26.10
CA ALA A 21 -5.61 19.69 25.38
C ALA A 21 -6.69 18.91 26.17
N GLY A 22 -6.30 17.99 27.04
CA GLY A 22 -7.21 17.21 27.90
C GLY A 22 -7.77 17.98 29.11
N LEU A 23 -7.18 19.11 29.50
CA LEU A 23 -7.59 19.89 30.65
C LEU A 23 -8.55 21.06 30.33
N LEU A 24 -8.84 21.34 29.07
CA LEU A 24 -9.79 22.39 28.67
C LEU A 24 -11.25 21.89 28.53
N LEU A 25 -11.53 20.61 28.75
CA LEU A 25 -12.88 20.03 28.74
C LEU A 25 -13.62 20.07 30.09
N GLY A 26 -13.07 20.71 31.12
CA GLY A 26 -13.55 20.65 32.50
C GLY A 26 -14.34 21.82 33.00
N SER A 27 -14.72 22.85 32.23
CA SER A 27 -15.44 24.03 32.76
C SER A 27 -16.53 24.58 31.83
N ALA A 28 -17.49 23.74 31.42
CA ALA A 28 -18.78 24.22 30.91
C ALA A 28 -19.86 23.92 31.95
N GLY A 29 -20.31 24.94 32.65
CA GLY A 29 -21.43 24.86 33.59
C GLY A 29 -22.76 24.59 32.88
N PRO A 30 -23.79 24.09 33.61
CA PRO A 30 -25.03 23.66 32.97
C PRO A 30 -25.86 24.86 32.53
N LEU A 31 -25.98 25.08 31.23
CA LEU A 31 -27.05 25.87 30.63
C LEU A 31 -28.28 24.96 30.48
N MET A 32 -29.31 25.26 31.31
CA MET A 32 -30.63 24.66 31.15
C MET A 32 -31.22 25.10 29.80
N ALA A 33 -31.31 24.21 28.84
CA ALA A 33 -32.05 24.40 27.61
C ALA A 33 -33.44 23.79 27.75
N GLN A 34 -34.48 24.59 27.48
CA GLN A 34 -35.87 24.18 27.36
C GLN A 34 -35.99 23.14 26.22
N ALA A 35 -36.71 22.04 26.50
CA ALA A 35 -37.03 21.03 25.51
C ALA A 35 -38.08 21.60 24.54
N ASP A 36 -37.66 21.78 23.30
CA ASP A 36 -38.58 21.96 22.14
C ASP A 36 -38.79 20.60 21.50
N ASP A 37 -40.05 20.15 21.41
CA ASP A 37 -40.46 18.90 20.78
C ASP A 37 -40.34 19.02 19.25
N SER A 38 -39.14 19.11 18.75
CA SER A 38 -38.86 19.00 17.32
C SER A 38 -38.60 17.55 16.96
N VAL A 39 -39.40 17.02 16.06
CA VAL A 39 -39.20 15.71 15.39
C VAL A 39 -37.74 15.60 15.00
N LEU A 40 -37.02 14.64 15.60
CA LEU A 40 -35.61 14.37 15.29
C LEU A 40 -35.45 14.15 13.79
N PRO A 41 -34.54 14.84 13.11
CA PRO A 41 -34.25 14.54 11.72
C PRO A 41 -33.82 13.07 11.62
N GLN A 42 -34.43 12.35 10.70
CA GLN A 42 -34.13 10.96 10.42
C GLN A 42 -32.62 10.85 10.14
N ILE A 43 -31.89 10.06 10.95
CA ILE A 43 -30.49 9.77 10.72
C ILE A 43 -30.44 8.95 9.42
N THR A 44 -30.16 9.61 8.31
CA THR A 44 -29.88 8.91 7.05
C THR A 44 -28.44 8.40 7.13
N VAL A 45 -28.26 7.17 7.60
CA VAL A 45 -27.02 6.44 7.41
C VAL A 45 -26.92 6.17 5.92
N THR A 46 -26.20 7.01 5.19
CA THR A 46 -25.93 6.79 3.76
C THR A 46 -24.97 5.62 3.69
N ASP A 47 -25.48 4.45 3.37
CA ASP A 47 -24.70 3.22 3.19
C ASP A 47 -23.77 3.36 1.98
N SER A 48 -22.59 2.78 2.08
CA SER A 48 -21.67 2.63 0.95
C SER A 48 -22.28 1.85 -0.23
N ALA A 49 -23.33 1.06 0.01
CA ALA A 49 -24.06 0.31 -1.01
C ALA A 49 -24.94 1.19 -1.93
N ASP A 50 -25.40 2.34 -1.46
CA ASP A 50 -26.21 3.29 -2.26
C ASP A 50 -25.35 4.19 -3.16
N LYS A 51 -24.03 4.20 -2.96
CA LYS A 51 -23.10 4.97 -3.81
C LYS A 51 -22.68 4.12 -5.00
N LYS A 52 -22.76 4.69 -6.19
CA LYS A 52 -22.24 4.06 -7.42
C LYS A 52 -20.71 3.97 -7.34
N LYS A 53 -20.20 2.87 -6.79
CA LYS A 53 -18.76 2.68 -6.49
C LYS A 53 -17.89 2.79 -7.75
N LEU A 54 -18.31 2.22 -8.88
CA LEU A 54 -17.54 2.24 -10.12
C LEU A 54 -17.62 3.60 -10.88
N ALA A 55 -18.58 4.46 -10.53
CA ALA A 55 -18.65 5.83 -11.03
C ALA A 55 -17.66 6.78 -10.35
N GLU A 56 -17.04 6.33 -9.24
CA GLU A 56 -16.08 7.15 -8.51
C GLU A 56 -14.77 7.31 -9.28
N LYS A 57 -14.13 8.47 -9.11
CA LYS A 57 -12.86 8.76 -9.76
C LYS A 57 -11.73 8.03 -9.07
N VAL A 58 -10.88 7.42 -9.87
CA VAL A 58 -9.59 6.87 -9.44
C VAL A 58 -8.48 7.62 -10.16
N SER A 59 -7.36 7.82 -9.48
CA SER A 59 -6.18 8.41 -10.10
C SER A 59 -5.55 7.39 -11.03
N SER A 60 -5.50 7.71 -12.31
CA SER A 60 -4.90 6.84 -13.34
C SER A 60 -3.56 7.39 -13.87
N GLY A 61 -2.86 8.20 -13.08
CA GLY A 61 -1.56 8.77 -13.44
C GLY A 61 -1.60 9.49 -14.79
N ALA A 62 -0.79 9.07 -15.74
CA ALA A 62 -0.73 9.63 -17.09
C ALA A 62 -2.01 9.45 -17.94
N LEU A 63 -3.04 8.80 -17.43
CA LEU A 63 -4.37 8.74 -18.06
C LEU A 63 -5.34 9.80 -17.52
N GLY A 64 -4.93 10.57 -16.52
CA GLY A 64 -5.79 11.54 -15.83
C GLY A 64 -6.79 10.89 -14.88
N ASP A 65 -7.69 11.71 -14.31
CA ASP A 65 -8.74 11.24 -13.41
C ASP A 65 -9.89 10.63 -14.21
N ARG A 66 -10.24 9.38 -13.91
CA ARG A 66 -11.33 8.64 -14.57
C ARG A 66 -12.13 7.88 -13.54
N SER A 67 -13.37 7.57 -13.86
CA SER A 67 -14.12 6.60 -13.06
C SER A 67 -13.54 5.19 -13.24
N GLU A 68 -13.74 4.32 -12.25
CA GLU A 68 -13.36 2.91 -12.41
C GLU A 68 -14.04 2.28 -13.64
N LEU A 69 -15.30 2.64 -13.90
CA LEU A 69 -16.07 2.18 -15.06
C LEU A 69 -15.43 2.56 -16.41
N GLU A 70 -14.77 3.72 -16.49
CA GLU A 70 -14.13 4.23 -17.71
C GLU A 70 -12.64 3.90 -17.83
N THR A 71 -12.08 3.23 -16.80
CA THR A 71 -10.67 2.82 -16.79
C THR A 71 -10.54 1.41 -17.40
N PRO A 72 -9.84 1.21 -18.55
CA PRO A 72 -9.74 -0.08 -19.23
C PRO A 72 -8.67 -0.99 -18.61
N PHE A 73 -8.59 -1.02 -17.29
CA PHE A 73 -7.74 -1.84 -16.45
C PHE A 73 -8.46 -2.18 -15.17
N SER A 74 -8.13 -3.30 -14.53
CA SER A 74 -8.67 -3.63 -13.22
C SER A 74 -8.16 -2.65 -12.18
N THR A 75 -9.08 -2.01 -11.46
CA THR A 75 -8.81 -1.05 -10.38
C THR A 75 -9.69 -1.35 -9.18
N ARG A 76 -9.31 -0.88 -8.02
CA ARG A 76 -10.14 -0.86 -6.81
C ARG A 76 -9.75 0.33 -5.95
N ALA A 77 -10.74 1.04 -5.42
CA ALA A 77 -10.57 2.05 -4.39
C ALA A 77 -11.24 1.57 -3.09
N VAL A 78 -10.55 1.76 -1.95
CA VAL A 78 -11.08 1.53 -0.59
C VAL A 78 -11.04 2.86 0.14
N LYS A 79 -12.20 3.37 0.53
CA LYS A 79 -12.36 4.70 1.16
C LYS A 79 -12.07 4.70 2.64
N SER A 80 -11.84 5.90 3.18
CA SER A 80 -11.56 6.10 4.62
C SER A 80 -12.68 5.58 5.52
N ASP A 81 -13.97 5.73 5.14
CA ASP A 81 -15.09 5.19 5.91
C ASP A 81 -15.05 3.65 5.99
N GLU A 82 -14.70 2.96 4.89
CA GLU A 82 -14.53 1.51 4.86
C GLU A 82 -13.28 1.06 5.66
N ILE A 83 -12.20 1.85 5.63
CA ILE A 83 -10.98 1.63 6.41
C ILE A 83 -11.26 1.79 7.91
N GLU A 84 -12.00 2.84 8.29
CA GLU A 84 -12.39 3.14 9.66
C GLU A 84 -13.38 2.09 10.20
N ASP A 85 -14.41 1.71 9.42
CA ASP A 85 -15.40 0.70 9.80
C ASP A 85 -14.76 -0.69 10.04
N ARG A 86 -13.71 -1.02 9.30
CA ARG A 86 -12.90 -2.23 9.50
C ARG A 86 -11.83 -2.09 10.58
N GLN A 87 -11.58 -0.88 11.07
CA GLN A 87 -10.47 -0.56 11.98
C GLN A 87 -9.12 -1.06 11.45
N ALA A 88 -8.92 -0.94 10.13
CA ALA A 88 -7.68 -1.40 9.49
C ALA A 88 -6.49 -0.55 9.95
N THR A 89 -5.44 -1.20 10.41
CA THR A 89 -4.21 -0.57 10.93
C THR A 89 -3.03 -0.71 9.96
N SER A 90 -3.19 -1.51 8.91
CA SER A 90 -2.16 -1.76 7.91
C SER A 90 -2.76 -1.83 6.50
N LEU A 91 -1.92 -1.57 5.49
CA LEU A 91 -2.29 -1.72 4.08
C LEU A 91 -2.84 -3.12 3.77
N ALA A 92 -2.26 -4.15 4.37
CA ALA A 92 -2.70 -5.53 4.18
C ALA A 92 -4.13 -5.76 4.69
N GLU A 93 -4.52 -5.10 5.79
CA GLU A 93 -5.90 -5.16 6.32
C GLU A 93 -6.88 -4.36 5.47
N VAL A 94 -6.48 -3.21 4.93
CA VAL A 94 -7.29 -2.43 3.97
C VAL A 94 -7.69 -3.29 2.78
N LEU A 95 -6.76 -4.07 2.25
CA LEU A 95 -6.91 -4.82 1.01
C LEU A 95 -7.24 -6.31 1.21
N LYS A 96 -7.47 -6.77 2.44
CA LYS A 96 -7.62 -8.20 2.77
C LYS A 96 -8.74 -8.93 2.04
N TYR A 97 -9.79 -8.22 1.61
CA TYR A 97 -10.90 -8.80 0.84
C TYR A 97 -10.77 -8.59 -0.67
N ASP A 98 -9.61 -8.14 -1.16
CA ASP A 98 -9.27 -8.14 -2.58
C ASP A 98 -8.46 -9.40 -2.92
N ALA A 99 -9.09 -10.35 -3.63
CA ALA A 99 -8.47 -11.64 -3.97
C ALA A 99 -7.23 -11.54 -4.86
N SER A 100 -6.96 -10.40 -5.50
CA SER A 100 -5.73 -10.20 -6.27
C SER A 100 -4.54 -9.81 -5.40
N VAL A 101 -4.78 -9.44 -4.12
CA VAL A 101 -3.77 -8.93 -3.21
C VAL A 101 -3.38 -9.98 -2.18
N SER A 102 -2.09 -10.20 -2.00
CA SER A 102 -1.52 -11.07 -0.96
C SER A 102 -0.69 -10.24 0.01
N ASN A 103 -0.90 -10.48 1.31
CA ASN A 103 -0.03 -9.93 2.35
C ASN A 103 1.27 -10.76 2.44
N ASN A 104 2.40 -10.12 2.26
CA ASN A 104 3.73 -10.72 2.36
C ASN A 104 4.53 -10.18 3.56
N SER A 105 3.89 -9.56 4.54
CA SER A 105 4.56 -8.97 5.68
C SER A 105 4.03 -9.49 7.00
N PRO A 106 4.87 -9.64 8.03
CA PRO A 106 4.37 -9.74 9.39
C PRO A 106 3.86 -8.37 9.84
N VAL A 107 2.81 -8.38 10.64
CA VAL A 107 2.41 -7.18 11.39
C VAL A 107 3.56 -6.82 12.33
N ASN A 108 3.87 -5.51 12.43
CA ASN A 108 4.96 -5.01 13.28
C ASN A 108 6.38 -5.52 12.95
N GLY A 109 6.56 -6.19 11.81
CA GLY A 109 7.87 -6.67 11.36
C GLY A 109 8.77 -5.59 10.76
N THR A 110 9.93 -6.03 10.29
CA THR A 110 10.94 -5.15 9.67
C THR A 110 10.57 -4.69 8.26
N HIS A 111 9.60 -5.34 7.63
CA HIS A 111 9.11 -5.05 6.28
C HIS A 111 7.58 -4.99 6.27
N PRO A 112 6.96 -4.04 6.99
CA PRO A 112 5.52 -3.86 6.92
C PRO A 112 5.09 -3.39 5.50
N ALA A 113 3.81 -3.53 5.22
CA ALA A 113 3.20 -3.12 3.95
C ALA A 113 3.79 -3.74 2.67
N THR A 114 4.52 -4.85 2.77
CA THR A 114 4.97 -5.61 1.60
C THR A 114 3.83 -6.47 1.09
N ILE A 115 3.34 -6.18 -0.10
CA ILE A 115 2.24 -6.90 -0.72
C ILE A 115 2.60 -7.39 -2.12
N SER A 116 1.88 -8.41 -2.59
CA SER A 116 1.86 -8.84 -3.99
C SER A 116 0.49 -8.59 -4.59
N VAL A 117 0.45 -8.24 -5.86
CA VAL A 117 -0.77 -8.15 -6.65
C VAL A 117 -0.66 -9.13 -7.81
N ARG A 118 -1.70 -9.97 -8.03
CA ARG A 118 -1.68 -11.07 -9.03
C ARG A 118 -0.44 -11.97 -8.90
N GLY A 119 0.00 -12.26 -7.65
CA GLY A 119 1.18 -13.07 -7.36
C GLY A 119 2.53 -12.39 -7.61
N LEU A 120 2.54 -11.13 -7.98
CA LEU A 120 3.74 -10.35 -8.27
C LEU A 120 3.97 -9.33 -7.14
N ARG A 121 5.09 -9.47 -6.43
CA ARG A 121 5.47 -8.54 -5.36
C ARG A 121 5.63 -7.12 -5.92
N LEU A 122 5.06 -6.14 -5.23
CA LEU A 122 5.25 -4.74 -5.56
C LEU A 122 6.67 -4.29 -5.23
N ASP A 123 7.19 -3.39 -6.07
CA ASP A 123 8.47 -2.74 -5.85
C ASP A 123 8.36 -1.73 -4.70
N ASP A 124 9.14 -1.91 -3.65
CA ASP A 124 9.11 -1.09 -2.44
C ASP A 124 9.48 0.39 -2.70
N LEU A 125 10.11 0.71 -3.82
CA LEU A 125 10.54 2.06 -4.20
C LEU A 125 9.66 2.70 -5.28
N ASN A 126 9.09 1.91 -6.19
CA ASN A 126 8.33 2.42 -7.34
C ASN A 126 6.87 1.95 -7.36
N GLY A 127 6.50 0.94 -6.58
CA GLY A 127 5.15 0.35 -6.57
C GLY A 127 4.13 1.11 -5.74
N TYR A 128 4.54 2.16 -5.01
CA TYR A 128 3.68 2.91 -4.10
C TYR A 128 3.70 4.39 -4.45
N LYS A 129 2.54 5.03 -4.36
CA LYS A 129 2.33 6.45 -4.66
C LYS A 129 1.51 7.11 -3.55
N ILE A 130 1.69 8.41 -3.40
CA ILE A 130 0.76 9.28 -2.67
C ILE A 130 0.35 10.39 -3.64
N ASP A 131 -0.94 10.56 -3.90
CA ASP A 131 -1.49 11.51 -4.89
C ASP A 131 -0.80 11.39 -6.26
N GLY A 132 -0.51 10.15 -6.70
CA GLY A 132 0.13 9.86 -7.98
C GLY A 132 1.64 10.07 -8.06
N LEU A 133 2.27 10.68 -7.05
CA LEU A 133 3.73 10.88 -6.98
C LEU A 133 4.41 9.75 -6.20
N ALA A 134 5.69 9.49 -6.49
CA ALA A 134 6.44 8.41 -5.87
C ALA A 134 6.48 8.51 -4.34
N ASN A 135 6.38 7.34 -3.70
CA ASN A 135 6.47 7.19 -2.25
C ASN A 135 7.39 6.04 -1.88
N ILE A 136 8.21 6.25 -0.85
CA ILE A 136 9.09 5.22 -0.28
C ILE A 136 8.28 4.36 0.67
N ASN A 137 8.13 3.08 0.32
CA ASN A 137 7.39 2.13 1.17
C ASN A 137 8.31 1.13 1.91
N ARG A 138 9.61 1.17 1.67
CA ARG A 138 10.54 0.16 2.19
C ARG A 138 10.65 0.20 3.71
N GLY A 139 9.93 -0.71 4.37
CA GLY A 139 9.87 -0.79 5.83
C GLY A 139 8.97 0.26 6.49
N THR A 140 8.20 1.02 5.71
CA THR A 140 7.31 2.08 6.19
C THR A 140 5.86 1.65 6.06
N GLU A 141 5.14 1.50 7.16
CA GLU A 141 3.67 1.41 7.15
C GLU A 141 3.13 2.83 7.13
N MET A 142 2.35 3.18 6.10
CA MET A 142 1.78 4.52 5.98
C MET A 142 0.69 4.76 7.03
N PRO A 143 0.61 5.97 7.64
CA PRO A 143 -0.45 6.33 8.56
C PRO A 143 -1.79 6.48 7.82
N LEU A 144 -2.62 5.43 7.86
CA LEU A 144 -3.89 5.37 7.10
C LEU A 144 -4.85 6.51 7.47
N GLU A 145 -4.73 7.06 8.65
CA GLU A 145 -5.52 8.18 9.16
C GLU A 145 -5.39 9.46 8.33
N MET A 146 -4.29 9.58 7.55
CA MET A 146 -4.00 10.74 6.68
C MET A 146 -4.65 10.66 5.30
N PHE A 147 -5.24 9.50 4.94
CA PHE A 147 -5.71 9.24 3.59
C PHE A 147 -7.23 9.12 3.51
N ASP A 148 -7.80 9.67 2.43
CA ASP A 148 -9.22 9.59 2.09
C ASP A 148 -9.56 8.27 1.43
N GLN A 149 -8.62 7.71 0.66
CA GLN A 149 -8.74 6.39 0.05
C GLN A 149 -7.39 5.77 -0.27
N VAL A 150 -7.41 4.44 -0.42
CA VAL A 150 -6.32 3.63 -0.96
C VAL A 150 -6.78 3.01 -2.26
N GLU A 151 -6.05 3.28 -3.34
CA GLU A 151 -6.33 2.78 -4.68
C GLU A 151 -5.36 1.69 -5.07
N VAL A 152 -5.85 0.64 -5.71
CA VAL A 152 -5.05 -0.42 -6.33
C VAL A 152 -5.28 -0.40 -7.82
N LEU A 153 -4.23 -0.12 -8.58
CA LEU A 153 -4.20 -0.35 -10.01
C LEU A 153 -3.52 -1.69 -10.26
N LYS A 154 -4.24 -2.65 -10.83
CA LYS A 154 -3.78 -4.02 -10.99
C LYS A 154 -3.12 -4.25 -12.35
N GLY A 155 -1.95 -4.90 -12.34
CA GLY A 155 -1.19 -5.19 -13.54
C GLY A 155 -0.25 -4.05 -13.98
N LEU A 156 0.12 -4.04 -15.26
CA LEU A 156 1.20 -3.18 -15.76
C LEU A 156 0.83 -1.71 -15.79
N SER A 157 1.57 -0.90 -15.05
CA SER A 157 1.40 0.54 -14.90
C SER A 157 2.54 1.37 -15.49
N GLY A 158 3.39 0.75 -16.32
CA GLY A 158 4.61 1.39 -16.83
C GLY A 158 4.36 2.66 -17.65
N PHE A 159 3.28 2.72 -18.41
CA PHE A 159 2.86 3.94 -19.08
C PHE A 159 2.48 5.04 -18.06
N MET A 160 1.69 4.69 -17.05
CA MET A 160 1.13 5.66 -16.11
C MET A 160 2.18 6.24 -15.15
N TYR A 161 3.10 5.40 -14.68
CA TYR A 161 4.02 5.76 -13.60
C TYR A 161 5.51 5.50 -13.90
N GLY A 162 5.85 4.91 -15.05
CA GLY A 162 7.22 4.60 -15.44
C GLY A 162 7.72 3.26 -14.91
N PHE A 163 8.85 3.25 -14.22
CA PHE A 163 9.39 2.03 -13.60
C PHE A 163 8.50 1.59 -12.44
N GLY A 164 8.28 0.29 -12.34
CA GLY A 164 7.45 -0.31 -11.29
C GLY A 164 7.22 -1.80 -11.50
N SER A 165 6.65 -2.44 -10.49
CA SER A 165 6.30 -3.86 -10.55
C SER A 165 5.21 -4.13 -11.60
N PRO A 166 5.30 -5.27 -12.31
CA PRO A 166 4.23 -5.70 -13.20
C PRO A 166 2.96 -6.15 -12.47
N GLY A 167 3.00 -6.31 -11.14
CA GLY A 167 1.81 -6.61 -10.33
C GLY A 167 0.83 -5.47 -10.25
N GLY A 168 1.32 -4.23 -10.17
CA GLY A 168 0.46 -3.07 -10.05
C GLY A 168 1.08 -1.91 -9.27
N ILE A 169 0.21 -0.98 -8.90
CA ILE A 169 0.53 0.22 -8.09
C ILE A 169 -0.49 0.35 -6.97
N ILE A 170 -0.02 0.74 -5.79
CA ILE A 170 -0.85 1.28 -4.71
C ILE A 170 -0.72 2.80 -4.73
N ASN A 171 -1.85 3.51 -4.69
CA ASN A 171 -1.88 4.95 -4.55
C ASN A 171 -2.71 5.34 -3.32
N TYR A 172 -2.10 6.08 -2.41
CA TYR A 172 -2.77 6.69 -1.27
C TYR A 172 -3.23 8.09 -1.67
N VAL A 173 -4.49 8.41 -1.47
CA VAL A 173 -5.05 9.74 -1.74
C VAL A 173 -5.19 10.48 -0.42
N THR A 174 -4.54 11.63 -0.28
CA THR A 174 -4.54 12.39 0.98
C THR A 174 -5.90 13.01 1.27
N LYS A 175 -6.29 13.05 2.55
CA LYS A 175 -7.46 13.80 3.04
C LYS A 175 -7.30 15.29 2.72
N ARG A 176 -8.35 15.91 2.18
CA ARG A 176 -8.36 17.33 1.80
C ARG A 176 -9.14 18.19 2.80
N PRO A 177 -8.87 19.51 2.85
CA PRO A 177 -9.71 20.45 3.58
C PRO A 177 -11.18 20.34 3.17
N THR A 178 -12.07 20.38 4.14
CA THR A 178 -13.53 20.36 3.95
C THR A 178 -14.09 21.79 3.95
N ASP A 179 -15.23 21.99 3.30
CA ASP A 179 -15.87 23.32 3.31
C ASP A 179 -16.45 23.62 4.71
N ASP A 180 -17.03 22.60 5.38
CA ASP A 180 -17.50 22.72 6.77
C ASP A 180 -16.36 22.49 7.75
N THR A 181 -16.36 23.27 8.84
CA THR A 181 -15.45 23.06 9.96
C THR A 181 -15.91 21.87 10.78
N PHE A 182 -15.00 20.97 11.09
CA PHE A 182 -15.26 19.82 11.94
C PHE A 182 -14.05 19.49 12.81
N PHE A 183 -14.33 18.75 13.87
CA PHE A 183 -13.34 18.17 14.76
C PHE A 183 -13.79 16.76 15.13
N ALA A 184 -12.93 15.78 14.98
CA ALA A 184 -13.20 14.41 15.38
C ALA A 184 -12.04 13.86 16.22
N THR A 185 -12.35 12.96 17.14
CA THR A 185 -11.35 12.25 17.94
C THR A 185 -11.69 10.78 18.05
N ASP A 186 -10.66 9.94 18.01
CA ASP A 186 -10.76 8.49 18.13
C ASP A 186 -9.89 8.00 19.30
N LEU A 187 -10.42 7.03 20.06
CA LEU A 187 -9.67 6.26 21.04
C LEU A 187 -9.81 4.78 20.70
N GLY A 188 -8.69 4.16 20.31
CA GLY A 188 -8.60 2.76 19.92
C GLY A 188 -7.85 1.90 20.94
N TYR A 189 -8.19 0.61 21.00
CA TYR A 189 -7.50 -0.41 21.78
C TYR A 189 -7.38 -1.70 21.00
N ALA A 190 -6.19 -2.30 20.95
CA ALA A 190 -5.97 -3.64 20.40
C ALA A 190 -5.59 -4.63 21.51
N SER A 191 -6.01 -5.89 21.37
CA SER A 191 -5.93 -6.93 22.41
C SER A 191 -4.53 -7.30 22.88
N GLY A 192 -3.46 -6.85 22.22
CA GLY A 192 -2.09 -6.95 22.72
C GLY A 192 -1.80 -6.02 23.91
N GLY A 193 -2.55 -4.92 24.00
CA GLY A 193 -2.33 -3.83 24.97
C GLY A 193 -1.95 -2.50 24.30
N THR A 194 -2.11 -2.40 22.98
CA THR A 194 -1.84 -1.19 22.21
C THR A 194 -3.02 -0.22 22.33
N TRP A 195 -2.73 1.05 22.63
CA TRP A 195 -3.68 2.16 22.63
C TRP A 195 -3.36 3.10 21.47
N LYS A 196 -4.40 3.59 20.80
CA LYS A 196 -4.31 4.58 19.72
C LYS A 196 -5.20 5.77 20.01
N GLU A 197 -4.64 6.96 19.93
CA GLU A 197 -5.32 8.24 19.99
C GLU A 197 -5.20 8.92 18.64
N HIS A 198 -6.29 9.42 18.09
CA HIS A 198 -6.32 10.12 16.81
C HIS A 198 -7.20 11.36 16.90
N VAL A 199 -6.74 12.44 16.28
CA VAL A 199 -7.48 13.69 16.09
C VAL A 199 -7.49 14.02 14.62
N ASP A 200 -8.67 14.34 14.08
CA ASP A 200 -8.88 14.81 12.71
C ASP A 200 -9.69 16.11 12.76
N ALA A 201 -9.10 17.21 12.29
CA ALA A 201 -9.73 18.52 12.29
C ALA A 201 -9.54 19.19 10.94
N GLY A 202 -10.58 19.88 10.47
CA GLY A 202 -10.53 20.54 9.19
C GLY A 202 -11.56 21.65 9.07
N GLY A 203 -11.44 22.42 7.99
CA GLY A 203 -12.34 23.51 7.66
C GLY A 203 -11.69 24.55 6.77
N ARG A 204 -12.42 25.68 6.60
CA ARG A 204 -11.96 26.82 5.81
C ARG A 204 -12.10 28.11 6.58
N PHE A 205 -11.29 29.11 6.19
CA PHE A 205 -11.29 30.44 6.78
C PHE A 205 -10.92 31.50 5.74
N GLY A 206 -10.99 32.76 6.15
CA GLY A 206 -10.74 33.93 5.30
C GLY A 206 -11.96 34.33 4.46
N GLU A 207 -11.81 35.42 3.70
CA GLU A 207 -12.85 35.91 2.79
C GLU A 207 -13.15 34.84 1.75
N ASP A 208 -14.43 34.58 1.47
CA ASP A 208 -14.93 33.53 0.58
C ASP A 208 -14.40 32.12 0.91
N GLN A 209 -14.04 31.85 2.16
CA GLN A 209 -13.48 30.55 2.60
C GLN A 209 -12.32 30.08 1.71
N ARG A 210 -11.47 31.00 1.26
CA ARG A 210 -10.42 30.70 0.29
C ARG A 210 -9.29 29.85 0.83
N PHE A 211 -9.04 29.84 2.16
CA PHE A 211 -7.99 29.05 2.79
C PHE A 211 -8.58 27.83 3.48
N GLY A 212 -8.14 26.65 3.07
CA GLY A 212 -8.54 25.39 3.67
C GLY A 212 -7.41 24.79 4.50
N TYR A 213 -7.77 24.06 5.56
CA TYR A 213 -6.84 23.25 6.35
C TYR A 213 -7.45 21.91 6.71
N ARG A 214 -6.60 20.89 6.82
CA ARG A 214 -6.89 19.59 7.43
C ARG A 214 -5.68 19.12 8.20
N VAL A 215 -5.86 18.70 9.44
CA VAL A 215 -4.78 18.23 10.31
C VAL A 215 -5.21 16.91 10.94
N ASN A 216 -4.33 15.92 10.88
CA ASN A 216 -4.47 14.63 11.52
C ASN A 216 -3.29 14.40 12.46
N LEU A 217 -3.57 14.01 13.71
CA LEU A 217 -2.57 13.71 14.74
C LEU A 217 -2.82 12.31 15.26
N VAL A 218 -1.80 11.46 15.29
CA VAL A 218 -1.90 10.10 15.81
C VAL A 218 -0.81 9.83 16.84
N ASN A 219 -1.19 9.20 17.93
CA ASN A 219 -0.29 8.61 18.92
C ASN A 219 -0.75 7.19 19.20
N GLU A 220 0.13 6.22 18.99
CA GLU A 220 -0.14 4.81 19.22
C GLU A 220 1.00 4.21 20.01
N SER A 221 0.70 3.51 21.11
CA SER A 221 1.71 2.91 21.97
C SER A 221 1.16 1.77 22.79
N GLY A 222 2.02 0.82 23.11
CA GLY A 222 1.70 -0.32 23.97
C GLY A 222 2.31 -1.62 23.46
N ASP A 223 1.83 -2.71 24.04
CA ASP A 223 2.26 -4.06 23.67
C ASP A 223 1.46 -4.53 22.44
N THR A 224 2.13 -5.28 21.56
CA THR A 224 1.48 -5.91 20.40
C THR A 224 0.95 -7.29 20.76
N GLU A 225 0.31 -7.96 19.81
CA GLU A 225 -0.19 -9.33 19.98
C GLU A 225 0.93 -10.39 20.08
N ALA A 226 2.15 -10.07 19.67
CA ALA A 226 3.31 -10.95 19.86
C ALA A 226 3.86 -10.84 21.29
N ASP A 227 4.13 -11.95 21.95
CA ASP A 227 4.66 -11.96 23.33
C ASP A 227 5.89 -11.06 23.46
N HIS A 228 5.81 -10.05 24.38
CA HIS A 228 6.82 -9.01 24.59
C HIS A 228 7.02 -8.07 23.39
N GLY A 229 6.19 -8.12 22.35
CA GLY A 229 6.20 -7.16 21.26
C GLY A 229 5.71 -5.80 21.71
N SER A 230 6.17 -4.73 21.08
CA SER A 230 5.72 -3.37 21.40
C SER A 230 5.71 -2.50 20.15
N ILE A 231 4.87 -1.48 20.20
CA ILE A 231 4.79 -0.44 19.19
C ILE A 231 4.78 0.93 19.84
N ASN A 232 5.45 1.90 19.21
CA ASN A 232 5.34 3.31 19.51
C ASN A 232 5.34 4.06 18.18
N ARG A 233 4.20 4.69 17.85
CA ARG A 233 4.01 5.41 16.60
C ARG A 233 3.45 6.80 16.89
N GLN A 234 4.08 7.81 16.30
CA GLN A 234 3.62 9.18 16.30
C GLN A 234 3.55 9.67 14.87
N SER A 235 2.39 10.21 14.46
CA SER A 235 2.19 10.67 13.09
C SER A 235 1.49 12.01 13.08
N ILE A 236 1.89 12.88 12.17
CA ILE A 236 1.29 14.19 11.90
C ILE A 236 1.08 14.29 10.40
N GLY A 237 -0.15 14.54 9.97
CA GLY A 237 -0.49 14.89 8.59
C GLY A 237 -1.16 16.26 8.55
N ALA A 238 -0.77 17.07 7.59
CA ALA A 238 -1.37 18.37 7.37
C ALA A 238 -1.55 18.63 5.87
N SER A 239 -2.73 19.12 5.50
CA SER A 239 -3.05 19.58 4.16
C SER A 239 -3.58 21.01 4.26
N PHE A 240 -2.99 21.92 3.49
CA PHE A 240 -3.43 23.30 3.35
C PHE A 240 -3.70 23.60 1.90
N ASP A 241 -4.80 24.29 1.59
CA ASP A 241 -5.04 24.81 0.25
C ASP A 241 -5.40 26.30 0.29
N ALA A 242 -5.10 26.97 -0.83
CA ALA A 242 -5.48 28.33 -1.08
C ALA A 242 -6.13 28.46 -2.47
N ARG A 243 -7.42 28.80 -2.53
CA ARG A 243 -8.14 29.15 -3.74
C ARG A 243 -7.78 30.60 -4.10
N LEU A 244 -6.66 30.76 -4.81
CA LEU A 244 -6.11 32.10 -5.11
C LEU A 244 -7.00 32.87 -6.08
N THR A 245 -7.61 32.16 -7.04
CA THR A 245 -8.65 32.64 -7.94
C THR A 245 -9.71 31.56 -8.09
N SER A 246 -10.78 31.82 -8.86
CA SER A 246 -11.77 30.80 -9.24
C SER A 246 -11.16 29.62 -10.01
N ASP A 247 -9.99 29.81 -10.59
CA ASP A 247 -9.35 28.88 -11.50
C ASP A 247 -8.03 28.31 -10.97
N LEU A 248 -7.44 28.91 -9.92
CA LEU A 248 -6.14 28.52 -9.36
C LEU A 248 -6.25 28.13 -7.90
N THR A 249 -5.94 26.85 -7.63
CA THR A 249 -5.78 26.33 -6.27
C THR A 249 -4.35 25.88 -6.07
N VAL A 250 -3.71 26.35 -5.00
CA VAL A 250 -2.38 25.91 -4.56
C VAL A 250 -2.53 25.09 -3.27
N ARG A 251 -1.78 23.98 -3.15
CA ARG A 251 -1.83 23.09 -1.97
C ARG A 251 -0.44 22.82 -1.43
N LEU A 252 -0.38 22.66 -0.11
CA LEU A 252 0.79 22.21 0.63
C LEU A 252 0.37 21.02 1.50
N ASP A 253 0.94 19.85 1.23
CA ASP A 253 0.72 18.62 2.01
C ASP A 253 2.00 18.25 2.74
N ALA A 254 1.91 17.85 4.00
CA ALA A 254 3.03 17.39 4.80
C ALA A 254 2.63 16.17 5.63
N ILE A 255 3.52 15.17 5.69
CA ILE A 255 3.37 13.98 6.54
C ILE A 255 4.69 13.77 7.28
N TYR A 256 4.59 13.55 8.59
CA TYR A 256 5.65 13.07 9.44
C TYR A 256 5.19 11.84 10.19
N GLN A 257 6.02 10.81 10.26
CA GLN A 257 5.78 9.66 11.12
C GLN A 257 7.09 9.14 11.69
N ARG A 258 7.10 8.85 12.99
CA ARG A 258 8.09 7.98 13.58
C ARG A 258 7.40 6.74 14.14
N ARG A 259 7.90 5.57 13.78
CA ARG A 259 7.38 4.28 14.21
C ARG A 259 8.50 3.39 14.69
N ILE A 260 8.43 2.98 15.95
CA ILE A 260 9.34 2.01 16.54
C ILE A 260 8.50 0.77 16.89
N ALA A 261 8.93 -0.40 16.41
CA ALA A 261 8.26 -1.66 16.72
C ALA A 261 9.27 -2.74 17.09
N THR A 262 8.87 -3.61 18.00
CA THR A 262 9.57 -4.86 18.33
C THR A 262 8.66 -6.02 17.99
N GLY A 263 9.26 -7.11 17.52
CA GLY A 263 8.52 -8.28 17.03
C GLY A 263 8.82 -8.54 15.55
N GLY A 264 8.32 -9.65 15.07
CA GLY A 264 8.47 -10.08 13.68
C GLY A 264 9.85 -10.61 13.33
N THR A 265 9.89 -11.86 12.93
CA THR A 265 11.12 -12.59 12.57
C THR A 265 10.88 -13.35 11.28
N ASP A 266 11.89 -13.36 10.40
CA ASP A 266 11.89 -14.20 9.22
C ASP A 266 12.33 -15.62 9.60
N VAL A 267 11.55 -16.63 9.23
CA VAL A 267 11.92 -18.04 9.30
C VAL A 267 12.35 -18.49 7.90
N ILE A 268 13.60 -18.93 7.78
CA ILE A 268 14.21 -19.25 6.48
C ILE A 268 14.31 -20.76 6.33
N VAL A 269 13.62 -21.29 5.32
CA VAL A 269 13.55 -22.72 5.01
C VAL A 269 14.30 -23.00 3.71
N SER A 270 15.52 -23.53 3.84
CA SER A 270 16.33 -23.91 2.68
C SER A 270 16.87 -25.32 2.88
N GLY A 271 16.51 -26.25 1.98
CA GLY A 271 16.92 -27.65 2.04
C GLY A 271 16.18 -28.51 3.06
N PHE A 272 15.17 -27.97 3.76
CA PHE A 272 14.33 -28.66 4.73
C PHE A 272 12.84 -28.49 4.39
N ARG A 273 11.97 -29.25 5.04
CA ARG A 273 10.51 -29.11 4.92
C ARG A 273 10.02 -27.87 5.69
N ILE A 274 8.94 -27.29 5.23
CA ILE A 274 8.24 -26.22 5.96
C ILE A 274 7.80 -26.75 7.33
N PRO A 275 8.20 -26.11 8.45
CA PRO A 275 7.74 -26.48 9.78
C PRO A 275 6.23 -26.29 9.93
N SER A 276 5.61 -26.96 10.92
CA SER A 276 4.22 -26.68 11.28
C SER A 276 4.04 -25.22 11.71
N PRO A 277 2.93 -24.57 11.35
CA PRO A 277 2.69 -23.17 11.73
C PRO A 277 2.67 -22.98 13.27
N LEU A 278 3.24 -21.88 13.70
CA LEU A 278 3.28 -21.46 15.10
C LEU A 278 2.03 -20.62 15.45
N ASP A 279 1.81 -20.44 16.74
CA ASP A 279 0.89 -19.44 17.23
C ASP A 279 1.41 -18.04 16.91
N GLY A 280 0.53 -17.13 16.46
CA GLY A 280 0.92 -15.77 16.11
C GLY A 280 1.47 -14.95 17.29
N THR A 281 1.19 -15.36 18.53
CA THR A 281 1.75 -14.75 19.74
C THR A 281 3.18 -15.20 20.04
N THR A 282 3.67 -16.28 19.39
CA THR A 282 4.99 -16.86 19.70
C THR A 282 6.11 -15.84 19.49
N ARG A 283 6.89 -15.59 20.54
CA ARG A 283 8.06 -14.74 20.47
C ARG A 283 9.19 -15.41 19.70
N LEU A 284 9.54 -14.86 18.54
CA LEU A 284 10.65 -15.31 17.68
C LEU A 284 11.69 -14.21 17.45
N TYR A 285 12.05 -13.47 18.46
CA TYR A 285 13.06 -12.40 18.36
C TYR A 285 13.82 -12.23 19.67
N SER A 286 15.07 -11.79 19.53
CA SER A 286 16.01 -11.59 20.64
C SER A 286 15.71 -10.30 21.40
N ASN A 287 16.20 -10.21 22.65
CA ASN A 287 16.22 -8.93 23.36
C ASN A 287 17.06 -7.92 22.58
N GLY A 288 16.60 -6.68 22.51
CA GLY A 288 17.25 -5.61 21.75
C GLY A 288 16.99 -5.60 20.25
N SER A 289 16.14 -6.52 19.72
CA SER A 289 15.65 -6.45 18.34
C SER A 289 14.58 -5.39 18.20
N PHE A 290 14.62 -4.59 17.13
CA PHE A 290 13.67 -3.51 16.84
C PHE A 290 13.73 -3.06 15.38
N THR A 291 12.71 -2.31 14.98
CA THR A 291 12.69 -1.52 13.75
C THR A 291 12.27 -0.10 14.10
N ASP A 292 13.10 0.90 13.80
CA ASP A 292 12.83 2.33 13.97
C ASP A 292 12.78 2.99 12.59
N VAL A 293 11.65 3.59 12.24
CA VAL A 293 11.43 4.26 10.95
C VAL A 293 11.02 5.70 11.23
N ASP A 294 11.78 6.64 10.68
CA ASP A 294 11.45 8.08 10.61
C ASP A 294 11.12 8.41 9.15
N TYR A 295 9.90 8.88 8.90
CA TYR A 295 9.39 9.22 7.57
C TYR A 295 8.93 10.66 7.52
N ARG A 296 9.28 11.36 6.44
CA ARG A 296 8.92 12.75 6.17
C ARG A 296 8.55 12.94 4.71
N LEU A 297 7.52 13.74 4.47
CA LEU A 297 7.09 14.11 3.13
C LEU A 297 6.56 15.53 3.14
N VAL A 298 6.91 16.29 2.11
CA VAL A 298 6.30 17.59 1.81
C VAL A 298 6.02 17.65 0.31
N THR A 299 4.81 18.06 -0.06
CA THR A 299 4.39 18.26 -1.46
C THR A 299 3.81 19.66 -1.60
N LEU A 300 4.29 20.42 -2.57
CA LEU A 300 3.66 21.64 -3.04
C LEU A 300 3.06 21.36 -4.42
N SER A 301 1.78 21.66 -4.60
CA SER A 301 1.09 21.46 -5.86
C SER A 301 0.19 22.64 -6.22
N ALA A 302 -0.10 22.77 -7.51
CA ALA A 302 -1.02 23.75 -8.02
C ALA A 302 -1.85 23.15 -9.15
N ASP A 303 -3.16 23.40 -9.10
CA ASP A 303 -4.12 23.09 -10.17
C ASP A 303 -4.63 24.41 -10.75
N TYR A 304 -4.56 24.52 -12.06
CA TYR A 304 -5.03 25.68 -12.80
C TYR A 304 -6.01 25.27 -13.90
N ARG A 305 -7.23 25.78 -13.83
CA ARG A 305 -8.23 25.63 -14.88
C ARG A 305 -7.93 26.65 -15.98
N LEU A 306 -7.38 26.18 -17.09
CA LEU A 306 -7.04 27.00 -18.25
C LEU A 306 -8.31 27.44 -19.03
N SER A 307 -9.31 26.56 -19.07
CA SER A 307 -10.64 26.78 -19.62
C SER A 307 -11.58 25.71 -19.07
N ASP A 308 -12.85 25.71 -19.52
CA ASP A 308 -13.82 24.66 -19.11
C ASP A 308 -13.40 23.27 -19.57
N ASP A 309 -12.65 23.17 -20.67
CA ASP A 309 -12.17 21.89 -21.23
C ASP A 309 -10.73 21.56 -20.89
N TRP A 310 -9.95 22.49 -20.32
CA TRP A 310 -8.51 22.30 -20.11
C TRP A 310 -8.07 22.65 -18.70
N LYS A 311 -7.31 21.77 -18.09
CA LYS A 311 -6.64 21.99 -16.80
C LYS A 311 -5.15 21.67 -16.88
N ALA A 312 -4.36 22.39 -16.11
CA ALA A 312 -2.95 22.12 -15.88
C ALA A 312 -2.72 21.85 -14.41
N SER A 313 -1.80 20.94 -14.11
CA SER A 313 -1.36 20.66 -12.74
C SER A 313 0.17 20.58 -12.68
N VAL A 314 0.73 21.06 -11.57
CA VAL A 314 2.16 20.98 -11.26
C VAL A 314 2.30 20.52 -9.82
N ALA A 315 3.22 19.61 -9.56
CA ALA A 315 3.54 19.18 -8.22
C ALA A 315 5.06 19.00 -8.05
N VAL A 316 5.57 19.39 -6.88
CA VAL A 316 6.95 19.15 -6.45
C VAL A 316 6.90 18.48 -5.09
N ARG A 317 7.65 17.39 -4.93
CA ARG A 317 7.71 16.59 -3.70
C ARG A 317 9.13 16.35 -3.26
N HIS A 318 9.32 16.47 -1.96
CA HIS A 318 10.47 15.93 -1.24
C HIS A 318 9.97 14.92 -0.21
N SER A 319 10.59 13.73 -0.16
CA SER A 319 10.31 12.76 0.91
C SER A 319 11.58 12.05 1.35
N GLU A 320 11.66 11.72 2.63
CA GLU A 320 12.78 11.05 3.27
C GLU A 320 12.25 9.91 4.15
N SER A 321 12.92 8.76 4.11
CA SER A 321 12.70 7.66 5.05
C SER A 321 14.03 7.17 5.57
N VAL A 322 14.18 7.15 6.90
CA VAL A 322 15.33 6.55 7.58
C VAL A 322 14.83 5.35 8.35
N ARG A 323 15.42 4.19 8.09
CA ARG A 323 15.12 2.95 8.78
C ARG A 323 16.37 2.40 9.45
N ILE A 324 16.30 2.23 10.77
CA ILE A 324 17.31 1.53 11.55
C ILE A 324 16.66 0.28 12.12
N TYR A 325 17.27 -0.87 11.89
CA TYR A 325 16.75 -2.10 12.45
C TYR A 325 17.80 -3.04 12.96
N LYS A 326 17.38 -3.86 13.89
CA LYS A 326 18.09 -5.02 14.40
C LYS A 326 17.09 -6.17 14.40
N LYS A 327 17.30 -7.17 13.53
CA LYS A 327 16.33 -8.25 13.32
C LYS A 327 16.96 -9.60 13.35
N ASP A 328 16.20 -10.54 13.88
CA ASP A 328 16.50 -11.96 13.88
C ASP A 328 16.08 -12.61 12.55
N GLN A 329 16.82 -13.63 12.14
CA GLN A 329 16.54 -14.49 11.01
C GLN A 329 16.82 -15.94 11.42
N TYR A 330 15.78 -16.75 11.50
CA TYR A 330 15.86 -18.13 11.95
C TYR A 330 16.07 -19.08 10.78
N TYR A 331 17.32 -19.52 10.56
CA TYR A 331 17.70 -20.48 9.54
C TYR A 331 17.41 -21.90 10.03
N ILE A 332 16.43 -22.58 9.43
CA ILE A 332 16.06 -23.94 9.76
C ILE A 332 17.22 -24.88 9.44
N THR A 333 17.55 -25.76 10.41
CA THR A 333 18.67 -26.73 10.33
C THR A 333 18.21 -28.17 10.43
N SER A 334 16.92 -28.42 10.70
CA SER A 334 16.33 -29.76 10.70
C SER A 334 14.84 -29.74 10.45
N ASN A 335 14.27 -30.85 9.99
CA ASN A 335 12.83 -31.02 9.81
C ASN A 335 12.04 -31.03 11.14
N SER A 336 12.70 -31.11 12.29
CA SER A 336 12.10 -30.99 13.64
C SER A 336 11.96 -29.54 14.11
N GLY A 337 12.33 -28.55 13.26
CA GLY A 337 12.22 -27.14 13.60
C GLY A 337 13.41 -26.55 14.35
N ASN A 338 14.55 -27.24 14.40
CA ASN A 338 15.77 -26.63 14.94
C ASN A 338 16.26 -25.53 14.01
N TYR A 339 16.80 -24.44 14.57
CA TYR A 339 17.28 -23.29 13.83
C TYR A 339 18.62 -22.77 14.36
N ARG A 340 19.28 -21.99 13.54
CA ARG A 340 20.33 -21.05 13.92
C ARG A 340 19.78 -19.63 13.81
N ASP A 341 19.98 -18.85 14.86
CA ASP A 341 19.55 -17.46 14.92
C ASP A 341 20.67 -16.55 14.43
N ARG A 342 20.41 -15.81 13.35
CA ARG A 342 21.29 -14.79 12.79
C ARG A 342 20.67 -13.41 13.01
N VAL A 343 21.39 -12.51 13.66
CA VAL A 343 20.97 -11.13 13.84
C VAL A 343 21.62 -10.23 12.80
N THR A 344 20.83 -9.40 12.17
CA THR A 344 21.30 -8.35 11.24
C THR A 344 21.00 -6.99 11.85
N SER A 345 22.02 -6.11 11.94
CA SER A 345 21.84 -4.70 12.31
C SER A 345 22.24 -3.81 11.14
N GLU A 346 21.34 -2.91 10.73
CA GLU A 346 21.52 -2.14 9.49
C GLU A 346 20.84 -0.77 9.56
N TYR A 347 21.43 0.21 8.88
CA TYR A 347 20.85 1.52 8.58
C TYR A 347 20.55 1.61 7.09
N HIS A 348 19.35 2.08 6.75
CA HIS A 348 18.98 2.50 5.40
C HIS A 348 18.34 3.88 5.43
N GLY A 349 18.82 4.77 4.56
CA GLY A 349 18.21 6.06 4.28
C GLY A 349 17.78 6.14 2.82
N TYR A 350 16.62 6.74 2.57
CA TYR A 350 16.09 6.99 1.24
C TYR A 350 15.62 8.42 1.15
N GLU A 351 15.99 9.10 0.07
CA GLU A 351 15.55 10.45 -0.24
C GLU A 351 14.99 10.50 -1.66
N PHE A 352 13.73 10.93 -1.80
CA PHE A 352 13.08 11.16 -3.07
C PHE A 352 12.86 12.65 -3.29
N ASN A 353 13.20 13.11 -4.50
CA ASN A 353 12.82 14.40 -5.02
C ASN A 353 12.09 14.17 -6.34
N GLU A 354 10.90 14.70 -6.50
CA GLU A 354 10.09 14.54 -7.71
C GLU A 354 9.43 15.86 -8.10
N ALA A 355 9.39 16.13 -9.40
CA ALA A 355 8.60 17.19 -10.00
C ALA A 355 7.79 16.61 -11.17
N GLN A 356 6.52 16.96 -11.24
CA GLN A 356 5.62 16.56 -12.31
C GLN A 356 4.81 17.76 -12.80
N ALA A 357 4.63 17.86 -14.11
CA ALA A 357 3.70 18.79 -14.72
C ALA A 357 2.81 18.03 -15.71
N MET A 358 1.51 18.33 -15.70
CA MET A 358 0.53 17.65 -16.52
C MET A 358 -0.51 18.65 -17.06
N VAL A 359 -0.90 18.47 -18.30
CA VAL A 359 -2.01 19.19 -18.92
C VAL A 359 -3.03 18.16 -19.42
N GLN A 360 -4.28 18.35 -19.07
CA GLN A 360 -5.39 17.50 -19.47
C GLN A 360 -6.44 18.35 -20.16
N GLY A 361 -7.03 17.82 -21.23
CA GLY A 361 -8.05 18.57 -21.91
C GLY A 361 -8.90 17.75 -22.87
N LYS A 362 -9.97 18.37 -23.31
CA LYS A 362 -10.91 17.82 -24.29
C LYS A 362 -10.90 18.65 -25.54
N VAL A 363 -10.87 17.99 -26.68
CA VAL A 363 -10.96 18.64 -27.99
C VAL A 363 -11.81 17.78 -28.93
N ARG A 364 -12.50 18.41 -29.87
CA ARG A 364 -13.28 17.69 -30.86
C ARG A 364 -12.72 17.95 -32.27
N THR A 365 -12.48 16.85 -33.01
CA THR A 365 -12.05 16.90 -34.42
C THR A 365 -13.06 16.14 -35.26
N GLY A 366 -13.92 16.89 -35.96
CA GLY A 366 -15.05 16.30 -36.68
C GLY A 366 -16.02 15.60 -35.73
N PHE A 367 -16.23 14.31 -35.94
CA PHE A 367 -17.09 13.47 -35.08
C PHE A 367 -16.34 12.88 -33.87
N LEU A 368 -14.99 12.92 -33.84
CA LEU A 368 -14.20 12.38 -32.74
C LEU A 368 -14.11 13.39 -31.61
N GLN A 369 -14.33 12.87 -30.38
CA GLN A 369 -14.01 13.58 -29.16
C GLN A 369 -12.73 12.98 -28.60
N HIS A 370 -11.74 13.82 -28.31
CA HIS A 370 -10.46 13.45 -27.73
C HIS A 370 -10.39 13.88 -26.27
N GLU A 371 -9.94 13.00 -25.40
CA GLU A 371 -9.52 13.31 -24.03
C GLU A 371 -7.99 13.14 -23.97
N LEU A 372 -7.30 14.28 -23.98
CA LEU A 372 -5.85 14.35 -24.09
C LEU A 372 -5.20 14.55 -22.73
N VAL A 373 -4.09 13.87 -22.51
CA VAL A 373 -3.19 14.08 -21.36
C VAL A 373 -1.76 14.19 -21.88
N PHE A 374 -1.06 15.24 -21.47
CA PHE A 374 0.37 15.43 -21.73
C PHE A 374 1.06 15.73 -20.43
N GLY A 375 2.27 15.22 -20.25
CA GLY A 375 3.02 15.57 -19.07
C GLY A 375 4.50 15.26 -19.17
N ALA A 376 5.20 15.84 -18.18
CA ALA A 376 6.61 15.62 -17.95
C ALA A 376 6.85 15.33 -16.47
N MET A 377 7.86 14.52 -16.18
CA MET A 377 8.24 14.15 -14.82
C MET A 377 9.77 14.07 -14.72
N ALA A 378 10.29 14.52 -13.59
CA ALA A 378 11.66 14.32 -13.18
C ALA A 378 11.68 13.78 -11.75
N GLN A 379 12.40 12.69 -11.51
CA GLN A 379 12.50 12.01 -10.23
C GLN A 379 13.95 11.65 -9.93
N ASN A 380 14.35 11.80 -8.67
CA ASN A 380 15.65 11.42 -8.16
C ASN A 380 15.48 10.68 -6.85
N LEU A 381 15.99 9.46 -6.78
CA LEU A 381 16.10 8.67 -5.56
C LEU A 381 17.56 8.56 -5.17
N LEU A 382 17.88 8.84 -3.92
CA LEU A 382 19.15 8.57 -3.28
C LEU A 382 18.95 7.53 -2.18
N SER A 383 19.70 6.43 -2.25
CA SER A 383 19.77 5.41 -1.19
C SER A 383 21.09 5.52 -0.43
N THR A 384 21.04 5.30 0.87
CA THR A 384 22.18 5.34 1.80
C THR A 384 22.15 4.11 2.70
N SER A 385 23.26 3.41 2.84
CA SER A 385 23.38 2.22 3.69
C SER A 385 24.51 2.34 4.69
N SER A 386 24.47 1.53 5.77
CA SER A 386 25.61 1.42 6.71
C SER A 386 26.82 0.76 6.06
N VAL A 387 28.01 1.28 6.36
CA VAL A 387 29.28 0.74 5.85
C VAL A 387 29.49 -0.69 6.32
N ASN A 388 29.29 -0.92 7.61
CA ASN A 388 29.39 -2.27 8.21
C ASN A 388 28.02 -2.73 8.69
N THR A 389 27.53 -3.80 8.11
CA THR A 389 26.28 -4.48 8.48
C THR A 389 26.62 -5.84 9.07
N PRO A 390 26.73 -5.98 10.40
CA PRO A 390 27.05 -7.26 11.04
C PRO A 390 25.88 -8.24 10.89
N LYS A 391 26.21 -9.51 10.65
CA LYS A 391 25.26 -10.62 10.48
C LYS A 391 25.72 -11.88 11.23
N PRO A 392 26.06 -11.79 12.55
CA PRO A 392 26.51 -12.95 13.29
C PRO A 392 25.37 -13.93 13.56
N TYR A 393 25.72 -15.21 13.72
CA TYR A 393 24.86 -16.15 14.40
C TYR A 393 25.05 -15.98 15.90
N ILE A 394 23.99 -15.73 16.64
CA ILE A 394 24.02 -15.50 18.09
C ILE A 394 23.61 -16.73 18.92
N GLY A 395 22.98 -17.71 18.28
CA GLY A 395 22.56 -18.90 18.98
C GLY A 395 21.87 -19.94 18.10
N THR A 396 21.35 -20.97 18.78
CA THR A 396 20.56 -22.06 18.21
C THR A 396 19.34 -22.33 19.08
N GLY A 397 18.26 -22.85 18.50
CA GLY A 397 17.06 -23.19 19.24
C GLY A 397 16.15 -24.10 18.44
N ASN A 398 14.93 -24.24 18.95
CA ASN A 398 13.84 -24.93 18.24
C ASN A 398 12.61 -24.02 18.18
N LEU A 399 11.93 -23.97 17.03
CA LEU A 399 10.78 -23.09 16.80
C LEU A 399 9.63 -23.30 17.79
N TYR A 400 9.48 -24.54 18.30
CA TYR A 400 8.40 -24.90 19.23
C TYR A 400 8.75 -24.68 20.71
N ALA A 401 10.01 -24.37 20.99
CA ALA A 401 10.53 -23.96 22.29
C ALA A 401 11.68 -22.95 22.05
N PRO A 402 11.36 -21.71 21.63
CA PRO A 402 12.37 -20.73 21.22
C PRO A 402 13.33 -20.39 22.38
N THR A 403 14.61 -20.27 22.07
CA THR A 403 15.61 -19.73 23.00
C THR A 403 15.78 -18.25 22.69
N ILE A 404 15.59 -17.39 23.70
CA ILE A 404 15.70 -15.94 23.54
C ILE A 404 17.13 -15.51 23.91
N TYR A 405 17.82 -14.95 22.93
CA TYR A 405 19.17 -14.41 23.09
C TYR A 405 19.12 -12.88 23.27
N SER A 406 20.29 -12.24 23.45
CA SER A 406 20.46 -10.79 23.38
C SER A 406 21.15 -10.40 22.07
N ALA A 407 20.56 -9.47 21.36
CA ALA A 407 21.11 -8.84 20.18
C ALA A 407 21.78 -7.48 20.48
N ASP A 408 21.92 -7.09 21.76
CA ASP A 408 22.38 -5.74 22.16
C ASP A 408 23.75 -5.39 21.61
N SER A 409 24.67 -6.37 21.55
CA SER A 409 26.04 -6.19 21.05
C SER A 409 26.13 -6.10 19.52
N VAL A 410 25.09 -6.49 18.79
CA VAL A 410 25.08 -6.48 17.33
C VAL A 410 24.63 -5.11 16.83
N ASN A 411 25.60 -4.26 16.44
CA ASN A 411 25.28 -2.91 15.98
C ASN A 411 26.02 -2.63 14.66
N TYR A 412 25.32 -1.99 13.71
CA TYR A 412 25.98 -1.47 12.53
C TYR A 412 27.03 -0.40 12.91
N SER A 413 28.05 -0.22 12.09
CA SER A 413 29.17 0.70 12.39
C SER A 413 29.83 1.22 11.12
N GLY A 414 30.87 2.06 11.30
CA GLY A 414 31.65 2.61 10.18
C GLY A 414 31.01 3.79 9.46
N GLY A 415 29.89 4.32 10.02
CA GLY A 415 29.13 5.40 9.36
C GLY A 415 28.24 4.88 8.22
N THR A 416 27.82 5.79 7.34
CA THR A 416 26.95 5.51 6.20
C THR A 416 27.61 5.96 4.90
N TYR A 417 27.23 5.35 3.79
CA TYR A 417 27.66 5.71 2.46
C TYR A 417 26.46 5.70 1.50
N ARG A 418 26.56 6.46 0.42
CA ARG A 418 25.59 6.36 -0.67
C ARG A 418 25.80 5.03 -1.37
N ASP A 419 24.81 4.17 -1.39
CA ASP A 419 24.88 2.88 -2.08
C ASP A 419 24.28 2.93 -3.49
N GLU A 420 23.24 3.75 -3.71
CA GLU A 420 22.59 3.87 -5.01
C GLU A 420 22.04 5.27 -5.26
N LYS A 421 22.05 5.71 -6.51
CA LYS A 421 21.33 6.88 -7.00
C LYS A 421 20.63 6.56 -8.30
N THR A 422 19.30 6.69 -8.29
CA THR A 422 18.47 6.56 -9.48
C THR A 422 17.94 7.91 -9.93
N THR A 423 17.98 8.18 -11.21
CA THR A 423 17.37 9.38 -11.81
C THR A 423 16.46 8.94 -12.97
N GLN A 424 15.23 9.44 -12.96
CA GLN A 424 14.27 9.23 -14.04
C GLN A 424 13.78 10.57 -14.55
N THR A 425 13.76 10.73 -15.87
CA THR A 425 13.02 11.82 -16.52
C THR A 425 12.11 11.21 -17.57
N ALA A 426 10.89 11.72 -17.68
CA ALA A 426 9.93 11.17 -18.61
C ALA A 426 9.07 12.24 -19.27
N LEU A 427 8.68 11.94 -20.50
CA LEU A 427 7.60 12.62 -21.21
C LEU A 427 6.51 11.58 -21.52
N PHE A 428 5.26 11.95 -21.36
CA PHE A 428 4.15 11.07 -21.66
C PHE A 428 3.01 11.81 -22.35
N ALA A 429 2.28 11.06 -23.18
CA ALA A 429 1.08 11.54 -23.84
C ALA A 429 0.07 10.41 -23.96
N SER A 430 -1.20 10.71 -23.79
CA SER A 430 -2.29 9.79 -24.09
C SER A 430 -3.46 10.52 -24.72
N ASP A 431 -4.21 9.77 -25.50
CA ASP A 431 -5.46 10.18 -26.12
C ASP A 431 -6.51 9.09 -25.94
N THR A 432 -7.68 9.47 -25.43
CA THR A 432 -8.87 8.63 -25.48
C THR A 432 -9.81 9.21 -26.52
N MET A 433 -9.84 8.55 -27.65
CA MET A 433 -10.68 8.90 -28.80
C MET A 433 -12.05 8.27 -28.63
N LYS A 434 -13.11 9.07 -28.42
CA LYS A 434 -14.51 8.63 -28.39
C LYS A 434 -15.11 8.82 -29.77
N PHE A 435 -15.50 7.72 -30.39
CA PHE A 435 -16.11 7.69 -31.73
C PHE A 435 -17.61 8.01 -31.65
N ASP A 436 -18.24 7.49 -30.60
CA ASP A 436 -19.63 7.70 -30.23
C ASP A 436 -19.79 7.39 -28.71
N ASP A 437 -21.03 7.33 -28.22
CA ASP A 437 -21.32 7.02 -26.81
C ASP A 437 -20.98 5.57 -26.41
N ARG A 438 -20.67 4.71 -27.38
CA ARG A 438 -20.41 3.28 -27.16
C ARG A 438 -18.95 2.89 -27.36
N TRP A 439 -18.27 3.46 -28.36
CA TRP A 439 -16.93 3.05 -28.74
C TRP A 439 -15.90 4.10 -28.41
N SER A 440 -14.85 3.67 -27.74
CA SER A 440 -13.67 4.49 -27.52
C SER A 440 -12.39 3.68 -27.62
N VAL A 441 -11.31 4.33 -28.03
CA VAL A 441 -9.97 3.79 -28.12
C VAL A 441 -9.04 4.67 -27.33
N LEU A 442 -8.26 4.04 -26.43
CA LEU A 442 -7.19 4.69 -25.70
C LEU A 442 -5.86 4.29 -26.33
N ALA A 443 -5.01 5.27 -26.56
CA ALA A 443 -3.60 5.07 -26.93
C ALA A 443 -2.73 6.00 -26.09
N GLY A 444 -1.61 5.49 -25.59
CA GLY A 444 -0.66 6.26 -24.81
C GLY A 444 0.77 5.78 -24.98
N VAL A 445 1.71 6.68 -24.81
CA VAL A 445 3.13 6.41 -24.87
C VAL A 445 3.87 7.22 -23.82
N ARG A 446 4.80 6.58 -23.12
CA ARG A 446 5.72 7.21 -22.19
C ARG A 446 7.16 6.94 -22.65
N TYR A 447 7.93 7.99 -22.82
CA TYR A 447 9.38 7.92 -23.03
C TYR A 447 10.07 8.20 -21.69
N THR A 448 10.88 7.26 -21.21
CA THR A 448 11.62 7.40 -19.95
C THR A 448 13.11 7.28 -20.21
N ASN A 449 13.87 8.28 -19.77
CA ASN A 449 15.31 8.19 -19.60
C ASN A 449 15.58 7.77 -18.14
N TYR A 450 16.32 6.69 -17.97
CA TYR A 450 16.64 6.10 -16.67
C TYR A 450 18.14 5.99 -16.49
N ILE A 451 18.64 6.49 -15.38
CA ILE A 451 20.05 6.41 -14.97
C ILE A 451 20.08 5.79 -13.58
N ASP A 452 20.86 4.74 -13.44
CA ASP A 452 21.14 4.08 -12.18
C ASP A 452 22.63 4.03 -11.93
N ALA A 453 23.06 4.43 -10.73
CA ALA A 453 24.45 4.47 -10.32
C ALA A 453 24.62 3.86 -8.94
N ALA A 454 25.36 2.75 -8.86
CA ALA A 454 25.79 2.13 -7.62
C ALA A 454 27.14 2.70 -7.16
N TYR A 455 27.33 2.76 -5.86
CA TYR A 455 28.54 3.32 -5.24
C TYR A 455 29.19 2.30 -4.29
N SER A 456 30.50 2.41 -4.14
CA SER A 456 31.26 1.68 -3.14
C SER A 456 31.18 2.36 -1.77
N THR A 457 31.61 1.68 -0.71
CA THR A 457 31.72 2.25 0.64
C THR A 457 32.65 3.48 0.71
N ALA A 458 33.51 3.69 -0.28
CA ALA A 458 34.32 4.90 -0.45
C ALA A 458 33.58 6.04 -1.18
N ASN A 459 32.27 5.89 -1.43
CA ASN A 459 31.45 6.83 -2.21
C ASN A 459 31.93 7.07 -3.65
N THR A 460 32.67 6.13 -4.23
CA THR A 460 33.05 6.14 -5.66
C THR A 460 32.05 5.32 -6.47
N THR A 461 31.72 5.76 -7.69
CA THR A 461 30.84 5.02 -8.58
C THR A 461 31.45 3.65 -8.90
N SER A 462 30.77 2.59 -8.51
CA SER A 462 31.17 1.20 -8.76
C SER A 462 30.54 0.64 -10.03
N ALA A 463 29.32 1.08 -10.36
CA ALA A 463 28.62 0.71 -11.58
C ALA A 463 27.68 1.84 -12.03
N ARG A 464 27.43 1.97 -13.31
CA ARG A 464 26.47 2.92 -13.87
C ARG A 464 25.76 2.30 -15.06
N PHE A 465 24.46 2.44 -15.10
CA PHE A 465 23.61 2.00 -16.17
C PHE A 465 22.74 3.17 -16.66
N THR A 466 22.52 3.26 -17.97
CA THR A 466 21.63 4.26 -18.58
C THR A 466 20.78 3.57 -19.63
N ALA A 467 19.48 3.84 -19.61
CA ALA A 467 18.53 3.33 -20.59
C ALA A 467 17.51 4.37 -21.00
N ASN A 468 17.17 4.37 -22.26
CA ASN A 468 16.04 5.07 -22.84
C ASN A 468 14.99 4.06 -23.24
N ARG A 469 13.74 4.23 -22.84
CA ARG A 469 12.68 3.24 -23.10
C ARG A 469 11.36 3.92 -23.42
N LEU A 470 10.62 3.27 -24.31
CA LEU A 470 9.22 3.57 -24.59
C LEU A 470 8.35 2.53 -23.90
N SER A 471 7.31 2.97 -23.21
CA SER A 471 6.27 2.14 -22.59
C SER A 471 4.93 2.50 -23.22
N PRO A 472 4.45 1.73 -24.22
CA PRO A 472 3.15 1.94 -24.83
C PRO A 472 2.03 1.37 -23.96
N THR A 473 0.84 1.94 -24.13
CA THR A 473 -0.43 1.36 -23.69
C THR A 473 -1.48 1.58 -24.76
N ALA A 474 -2.41 0.64 -24.86
CA ALA A 474 -3.55 0.75 -25.76
C ALA A 474 -4.76 0.00 -25.20
N ALA A 475 -5.95 0.51 -25.44
CA ALA A 475 -7.18 -0.22 -25.13
C ALA A 475 -8.30 0.14 -26.09
N VAL A 476 -9.19 -0.82 -26.30
CA VAL A 476 -10.48 -0.62 -26.96
C VAL A 476 -11.56 -0.84 -25.92
N MET A 477 -12.48 0.09 -25.81
CA MET A 477 -13.61 0.03 -24.89
C MET A 477 -14.92 0.07 -25.68
N TYR A 478 -15.85 -0.77 -25.27
CA TYR A 478 -17.20 -0.83 -25.80
C TYR A 478 -18.21 -0.73 -24.66
N LYS A 479 -19.11 0.24 -24.71
CA LYS A 479 -20.23 0.45 -23.78
C LYS A 479 -21.52 -0.07 -24.43
N PRO A 480 -21.92 -1.33 -24.22
CA PRO A 480 -23.23 -1.82 -24.68
C PRO A 480 -24.37 -1.03 -24.04
N ARG A 481 -24.16 -0.53 -22.82
CA ARG A 481 -25.02 0.33 -22.02
C ARG A 481 -24.18 1.39 -21.31
N ALA A 482 -24.80 2.47 -20.87
CA ALA A 482 -24.11 3.56 -20.17
C ALA A 482 -23.44 3.13 -18.86
N ASP A 483 -23.97 2.08 -18.22
CA ASP A 483 -23.56 1.50 -16.95
C ASP A 483 -22.65 0.27 -17.11
N THR A 484 -22.25 -0.09 -18.32
CA THR A 484 -21.45 -1.29 -18.60
C THR A 484 -20.36 -1.00 -19.60
N THR A 485 -19.12 -1.36 -19.27
CA THR A 485 -17.95 -1.25 -20.14
C THR A 485 -17.29 -2.61 -20.32
N VAL A 486 -17.13 -3.03 -21.57
CA VAL A 486 -16.28 -4.15 -21.99
C VAL A 486 -15.00 -3.58 -22.57
N TYR A 487 -13.85 -4.15 -22.24
CA TYR A 487 -12.57 -3.64 -22.74
C TYR A 487 -11.57 -4.76 -23.07
N VAL A 488 -10.67 -4.43 -23.97
CA VAL A 488 -9.43 -5.16 -24.24
C VAL A 488 -8.29 -4.18 -24.12
N SER A 489 -7.28 -4.50 -23.33
CA SER A 489 -6.13 -3.62 -23.12
C SER A 489 -4.80 -4.34 -23.22
N TYR A 490 -3.78 -3.56 -23.59
CA TYR A 490 -2.37 -3.95 -23.63
C TYR A 490 -1.55 -2.88 -22.96
N ALA A 491 -0.58 -3.28 -22.12
CA ALA A 491 0.36 -2.40 -21.47
C ALA A 491 1.75 -3.04 -21.34
N GLU A 492 2.78 -2.21 -21.20
CA GLU A 492 4.14 -2.62 -20.89
C GLU A 492 4.64 -1.92 -19.62
N ALA A 493 5.49 -2.59 -18.84
CA ALA A 493 6.20 -2.03 -17.70
C ALA A 493 7.68 -2.38 -17.73
N LEU A 494 8.46 -1.60 -17.00
CA LEU A 494 9.89 -1.74 -16.84
C LEU A 494 10.25 -1.88 -15.38
N GLU A 495 11.07 -2.86 -15.06
CA GLU A 495 11.64 -3.09 -13.75
C GLU A 495 13.15 -2.88 -13.79
N GLN A 496 13.73 -2.44 -12.67
CA GLN A 496 15.17 -2.38 -12.53
C GLN A 496 15.79 -3.78 -12.64
N SER A 497 16.91 -3.90 -13.35
CA SER A 497 17.66 -5.14 -13.48
C SER A 497 18.72 -5.26 -12.40
N ALA A 498 18.90 -6.46 -11.84
CA ALA A 498 20.05 -6.74 -11.01
C ALA A 498 21.34 -6.85 -11.84
N SER A 499 22.48 -6.51 -11.24
CA SER A 499 23.79 -6.80 -11.80
C SER A 499 24.17 -8.28 -11.58
N ALA A 500 25.02 -8.82 -12.46
CA ALA A 500 25.50 -10.17 -12.31
C ALA A 500 26.26 -10.37 -10.98
N PRO A 501 25.92 -11.43 -10.21
CA PRO A 501 26.60 -11.74 -8.96
C PRO A 501 28.11 -11.93 -9.14
N THR A 502 28.88 -11.59 -8.10
CA THR A 502 30.35 -11.71 -8.12
C THR A 502 30.84 -13.16 -8.26
N THR A 503 29.95 -14.14 -8.07
CA THR A 503 30.24 -15.56 -8.21
C THR A 503 30.06 -16.11 -9.61
N THR A 504 29.60 -15.29 -10.57
CA THR A 504 29.35 -15.67 -11.96
C THR A 504 30.53 -15.29 -12.87
N VAL A 505 30.63 -15.93 -14.04
CA VAL A 505 31.67 -15.66 -15.05
C VAL A 505 31.67 -14.20 -15.50
N ASN A 506 30.47 -13.60 -15.62
CA ASN A 506 30.27 -12.21 -16.00
C ASN A 506 29.98 -11.30 -14.80
N ALA A 507 30.67 -11.52 -13.69
CA ALA A 507 30.53 -10.76 -12.44
C ALA A 507 30.43 -9.25 -12.67
N ASN A 508 29.48 -8.59 -11.97
CA ASN A 508 29.21 -7.15 -12.04
C ASN A 508 28.71 -6.63 -13.41
N GLN A 509 28.43 -7.50 -14.38
CA GLN A 509 27.78 -7.07 -15.62
C GLN A 509 26.39 -6.49 -15.31
N THR A 510 26.12 -5.28 -15.82
CA THR A 510 24.80 -4.64 -15.75
C THR A 510 23.94 -5.05 -16.94
N PHE A 511 22.62 -5.11 -16.74
CA PHE A 511 21.66 -5.49 -17.76
C PHE A 511 20.64 -4.38 -18.02
N ALA A 512 20.03 -4.42 -19.21
CA ALA A 512 18.91 -3.57 -19.54
C ALA A 512 17.73 -3.82 -18.59
N PRO A 513 16.87 -2.81 -18.31
CA PRO A 513 15.67 -3.00 -17.52
C PRO A 513 14.84 -4.19 -18.00
N ILE A 514 14.32 -4.94 -17.05
CA ILE A 514 13.43 -6.06 -17.32
C ILE A 514 12.13 -5.51 -17.91
N LYS A 515 11.73 -6.06 -19.06
CA LYS A 515 10.49 -5.70 -19.73
C LYS A 515 9.42 -6.72 -19.41
N SER A 516 8.25 -6.24 -18.98
CA SER A 516 7.04 -7.04 -18.77
C SER A 516 5.93 -6.59 -19.72
N LYS A 517 5.04 -7.50 -20.12
CA LYS A 517 3.91 -7.27 -21.03
C LYS A 517 2.64 -7.84 -20.42
N GLN A 518 1.52 -7.12 -20.60
CA GLN A 518 0.21 -7.58 -20.17
C GLN A 518 -0.81 -7.42 -21.28
N ALA A 519 -1.66 -8.43 -21.43
CA ALA A 519 -2.92 -8.35 -22.14
C ALA A 519 -4.05 -8.66 -21.15
N GLU A 520 -5.13 -7.88 -21.22
CA GLU A 520 -6.30 -8.03 -20.36
C GLU A 520 -7.59 -7.83 -21.15
N VAL A 521 -8.59 -8.68 -20.87
CA VAL A 521 -9.96 -8.53 -21.37
C VAL A 521 -10.87 -8.49 -20.16
N GLY A 522 -11.74 -7.48 -20.07
CA GLY A 522 -12.61 -7.36 -18.90
C GLY A 522 -13.96 -6.75 -19.20
N VAL A 523 -14.85 -6.89 -18.24
CA VAL A 523 -16.15 -6.24 -18.18
C VAL A 523 -16.34 -5.63 -16.80
N LYS A 524 -16.87 -4.42 -16.77
CA LYS A 524 -17.28 -3.68 -15.57
C LYS A 524 -18.72 -3.25 -15.76
N THR A 525 -19.53 -3.39 -14.72
CA THR A 525 -20.93 -3.02 -14.78
C THR A 525 -21.41 -2.51 -13.43
N GLU A 526 -22.30 -1.51 -13.45
CA GLU A 526 -22.86 -0.89 -12.25
C GLU A 526 -24.34 -0.63 -12.41
N HIS A 527 -25.12 -1.26 -11.57
CA HIS A 527 -26.57 -1.15 -11.53
C HIS A 527 -27.04 -0.76 -10.13
N ASP A 528 -28.30 -0.36 -10.02
CA ASP A 528 -28.91 -0.13 -8.71
C ASP A 528 -28.89 -1.43 -7.90
N GLY A 529 -28.28 -1.40 -6.74
CA GLY A 529 -28.15 -2.54 -5.81
C GLY A 529 -27.04 -3.54 -6.14
N TRP A 530 -26.27 -3.41 -7.22
CA TRP A 530 -25.11 -4.24 -7.45
C TRP A 530 -24.11 -3.65 -8.44
N ASN A 531 -22.86 -3.97 -8.26
CA ASN A 531 -21.80 -3.71 -9.22
C ASN A 531 -20.88 -4.92 -9.33
N GLY A 532 -20.12 -4.97 -10.41
CA GLY A 532 -19.16 -6.06 -10.58
C GLY A 532 -18.17 -5.81 -11.69
N SER A 533 -17.01 -6.47 -11.56
CA SER A 533 -16.00 -6.56 -12.61
C SER A 533 -15.51 -7.99 -12.75
N LEU A 534 -15.22 -8.37 -13.99
CA LEU A 534 -14.57 -9.63 -14.34
C LEU A 534 -13.45 -9.33 -15.32
N ALA A 535 -12.25 -9.85 -15.06
CA ALA A 535 -11.09 -9.69 -15.94
C ALA A 535 -10.38 -11.02 -16.16
N LEU A 536 -9.97 -11.25 -17.40
CA LEU A 536 -9.05 -12.28 -17.83
C LEU A 536 -7.71 -11.61 -18.14
N PHE A 537 -6.64 -12.04 -17.51
CA PHE A 537 -5.32 -11.42 -17.69
C PHE A 537 -4.23 -12.43 -18.03
N ARG A 538 -3.23 -11.96 -18.76
CA ARG A 538 -1.95 -12.62 -18.99
C ARG A 538 -0.83 -11.61 -18.83
N ILE A 539 0.11 -11.89 -17.92
CA ILE A 539 1.31 -11.11 -17.66
C ILE A 539 2.52 -11.96 -18.01
N GLU A 540 3.39 -11.45 -18.86
CA GLU A 540 4.70 -12.03 -19.18
C GLU A 540 5.76 -11.13 -18.55
N ARG A 541 6.47 -11.65 -17.54
CA ARG A 541 7.55 -10.95 -16.85
C ARG A 541 8.88 -11.51 -17.27
N GLY A 542 9.80 -10.64 -17.74
CA GLY A 542 11.19 -11.02 -17.93
C GLY A 542 11.83 -11.41 -16.58
N SER A 543 12.82 -12.27 -16.61
CA SER A 543 13.58 -12.66 -15.43
C SER A 543 15.06 -12.88 -15.75
N GLN A 544 15.88 -12.86 -14.70
CA GLN A 544 17.30 -13.09 -14.77
C GLN A 544 17.64 -14.36 -13.99
N TYR A 545 18.61 -15.12 -14.46
CA TYR A 545 19.05 -16.35 -13.80
C TYR A 545 20.49 -16.72 -14.15
N ILE A 546 21.09 -17.63 -13.39
CA ILE A 546 22.41 -18.19 -13.69
C ILE A 546 22.21 -19.48 -14.50
N ASN A 547 22.75 -19.51 -15.71
CA ASN A 547 22.66 -20.67 -16.58
C ASN A 547 23.68 -21.77 -16.21
N SER A 548 23.65 -22.91 -16.94
CA SER A 548 24.54 -24.06 -16.68
C SER A 548 26.04 -23.76 -16.91
N ALA A 549 26.38 -22.70 -17.62
CA ALA A 549 27.77 -22.27 -17.84
C ALA A 549 28.23 -21.26 -16.75
N ASN A 550 27.47 -21.10 -15.66
CA ASN A 550 27.70 -20.11 -14.58
C ASN A 550 27.72 -18.66 -15.10
N VAL A 551 26.97 -18.37 -16.17
CA VAL A 551 26.79 -16.99 -16.68
C VAL A 551 25.44 -16.47 -16.22
N TYR A 552 25.40 -15.27 -15.67
CA TYR A 552 24.16 -14.56 -15.35
C TYR A 552 23.56 -13.98 -16.62
N VAL A 553 22.32 -14.36 -16.93
CA VAL A 553 21.61 -14.00 -18.18
C VAL A 553 20.26 -13.36 -17.87
N ALA A 554 19.76 -12.55 -18.80
CA ALA A 554 18.50 -11.80 -18.66
C ALA A 554 17.47 -12.21 -19.75
N ASP A 555 17.46 -13.46 -20.15
CA ASP A 555 16.57 -14.03 -21.16
C ASP A 555 15.50 -14.94 -20.54
N GLY A 556 15.41 -14.99 -19.21
CA GLY A 556 14.38 -15.72 -18.50
C GLY A 556 13.01 -15.07 -18.63
N GLN A 557 11.96 -15.86 -18.38
CA GLN A 557 10.58 -15.41 -18.41
C GLN A 557 9.72 -16.16 -17.38
N SER A 558 8.77 -15.45 -16.80
CA SER A 558 7.67 -16.04 -16.02
C SER A 558 6.35 -15.58 -16.60
N VAL A 559 5.36 -16.46 -16.66
CA VAL A 559 4.03 -16.19 -17.19
C VAL A 559 3.00 -16.35 -16.07
N TYR A 560 2.15 -15.34 -15.88
CA TYR A 560 1.02 -15.35 -14.96
C TYR A 560 -0.25 -15.19 -15.78
N ARG A 561 -1.24 -16.06 -15.59
CA ARG A 561 -2.52 -16.00 -16.28
C ARG A 561 -3.65 -16.35 -15.33
N GLY A 562 -4.73 -15.60 -15.37
CA GLY A 562 -5.81 -15.83 -14.43
C GLY A 562 -7.10 -15.14 -14.81
N VAL A 563 -8.08 -15.43 -13.96
CA VAL A 563 -9.40 -14.82 -13.95
C VAL A 563 -9.58 -14.18 -12.58
N GLU A 564 -10.02 -12.94 -12.53
CA GLU A 564 -10.44 -12.29 -11.31
C GLU A 564 -11.85 -11.72 -11.47
N ALA A 565 -12.64 -11.80 -10.40
CA ALA A 565 -13.95 -11.19 -10.30
C ALA A 565 -14.07 -10.45 -8.97
N ASN A 566 -14.68 -9.26 -9.00
CA ASN A 566 -14.99 -8.47 -7.81
C ASN A 566 -16.42 -7.95 -7.94
N GLY A 567 -17.12 -7.77 -6.83
CA GLY A 567 -18.46 -7.19 -6.87
C GLY A 567 -19.02 -6.89 -5.51
N SER A 568 -20.04 -6.05 -5.50
CA SER A 568 -20.88 -5.71 -4.37
C SER A 568 -22.33 -5.97 -4.74
N LEU A 569 -23.08 -6.57 -3.83
CA LEU A 569 -24.48 -6.94 -4.02
C LEU A 569 -25.31 -6.56 -2.80
N GLN A 570 -26.34 -5.76 -3.00
CA GLN A 570 -27.37 -5.48 -2.01
C GLN A 570 -28.41 -6.61 -2.03
N LEU A 571 -28.30 -7.55 -1.10
CA LEU A 571 -29.19 -8.72 -1.01
C LEU A 571 -30.58 -8.34 -0.52
N THR A 572 -30.65 -7.42 0.44
CA THR A 572 -31.88 -6.80 0.94
C THR A 572 -31.60 -5.34 1.27
N ARG A 573 -32.59 -4.57 1.72
CA ARG A 573 -32.37 -3.17 2.16
C ARG A 573 -31.31 -3.05 3.27
N ASP A 574 -31.14 -4.11 4.06
CA ASP A 574 -30.31 -4.11 5.26
C ASP A 574 -29.11 -5.06 5.18
N LEU A 575 -29.00 -5.86 4.12
CA LEU A 575 -27.96 -6.89 3.97
C LEU A 575 -27.22 -6.70 2.66
N SER A 576 -25.90 -6.46 2.73
CA SER A 576 -25.00 -6.35 1.58
C SER A 576 -23.88 -7.37 1.65
N LEU A 577 -23.39 -7.78 0.48
CA LEU A 577 -22.27 -8.69 0.28
C LEU A 577 -21.27 -8.03 -0.65
N ASP A 578 -20.03 -7.84 -0.19
CA ASP A 578 -18.87 -7.53 -1.01
C ASP A 578 -18.04 -8.79 -1.18
N GLY A 579 -17.56 -9.07 -2.39
CA GLY A 579 -16.81 -10.29 -2.64
C GLY A 579 -15.81 -10.16 -3.78
N SER A 580 -14.77 -10.98 -3.70
CA SER A 580 -13.78 -11.12 -4.77
C SER A 580 -13.25 -12.55 -4.84
N VAL A 581 -12.88 -12.98 -6.04
CA VAL A 581 -12.23 -14.26 -6.29
C VAL A 581 -11.20 -14.10 -7.41
N MET A 582 -10.06 -14.74 -7.24
CA MET A 582 -9.03 -14.88 -8.28
C MET A 582 -8.58 -16.34 -8.37
N VAL A 583 -8.52 -16.86 -9.59
CA VAL A 583 -7.90 -18.14 -9.90
C VAL A 583 -6.78 -17.89 -10.89
N MET A 584 -5.58 -18.35 -10.58
CA MET A 584 -4.38 -18.01 -11.35
C MET A 584 -3.43 -19.20 -11.50
N GLY A 585 -2.86 -19.35 -12.69
CA GLY A 585 -1.68 -20.18 -12.95
C GLY A 585 -0.46 -19.31 -13.16
N SER A 586 0.68 -19.75 -12.61
CA SER A 586 1.99 -19.13 -12.86
C SER A 586 2.98 -20.19 -13.30
N GLU A 587 3.89 -19.84 -14.23
CA GLU A 587 4.88 -20.77 -14.78
C GLU A 587 6.18 -20.02 -15.07
N ILE A 588 7.30 -20.58 -14.65
CA ILE A 588 8.64 -20.12 -15.03
C ILE A 588 8.96 -20.77 -16.39
N THR A 589 9.11 -19.94 -17.41
CA THR A 589 9.49 -20.36 -18.76
C THR A 589 10.85 -19.75 -19.10
N HIS A 590 11.63 -20.35 -19.99
CA HIS A 590 12.96 -19.84 -20.34
C HIS A 590 13.81 -19.56 -19.09
N ALA A 591 14.23 -20.60 -18.40
CA ALA A 591 15.06 -20.55 -17.19
C ALA A 591 16.01 -21.75 -17.13
N ALA A 592 16.83 -21.83 -16.08
CA ALA A 592 17.63 -23.01 -15.81
C ALA A 592 16.74 -24.28 -15.75
N ALA A 593 17.21 -25.40 -16.27
CA ALA A 593 16.42 -26.64 -16.43
C ALA A 593 15.78 -27.14 -15.12
N ALA A 594 16.40 -26.87 -13.97
CA ALA A 594 15.90 -27.27 -12.66
C ALA A 594 14.60 -26.55 -12.24
N VAL A 595 14.33 -25.34 -12.77
CA VAL A 595 13.19 -24.48 -12.40
C VAL A 595 12.25 -24.21 -13.58
N ASN A 596 12.64 -24.57 -14.80
CA ASN A 596 11.79 -24.39 -15.99
C ASN A 596 10.54 -25.26 -15.91
N GLY A 597 9.37 -24.70 -16.22
CA GLY A 597 8.06 -25.36 -16.08
C GLY A 597 7.51 -25.39 -14.65
N LYS A 598 8.25 -24.83 -13.67
CA LYS A 598 7.79 -24.74 -12.27
C LYS A 598 6.89 -23.54 -12.06
N ARG A 599 6.09 -23.57 -10.98
CA ARG A 599 5.30 -22.42 -10.53
C ARG A 599 6.22 -21.30 -10.07
N ALA A 600 5.85 -20.05 -10.36
CA ALA A 600 6.50 -18.90 -9.76
C ALA A 600 6.27 -18.86 -8.24
N VAL A 601 7.31 -18.47 -7.49
CA VAL A 601 7.26 -18.40 -6.02
C VAL A 601 6.29 -17.33 -5.55
N GLY A 602 5.60 -17.56 -4.41
CA GLY A 602 4.70 -16.58 -3.77
C GLY A 602 3.40 -16.32 -4.51
N ALA A 603 3.14 -17.03 -5.63
CA ALA A 603 1.92 -16.90 -6.41
C ALA A 603 0.90 -17.98 -6.02
N ALA A 604 -0.16 -17.58 -5.28
CA ALA A 604 -1.24 -18.48 -4.89
C ALA A 604 -2.10 -18.86 -6.11
N ASP A 605 -2.50 -20.13 -6.20
CA ASP A 605 -3.33 -20.64 -7.30
C ASP A 605 -4.78 -20.16 -7.23
N MET A 606 -5.29 -19.87 -6.04
CA MET A 606 -6.62 -19.32 -5.81
C MET A 606 -6.62 -18.43 -4.59
N GLN A 607 -7.34 -17.32 -4.65
CA GLN A 607 -7.65 -16.48 -3.51
C GLN A 607 -9.11 -16.06 -3.58
N ALA A 608 -9.74 -15.87 -2.42
CA ALA A 608 -11.09 -15.33 -2.31
C ALA A 608 -11.20 -14.47 -1.05
N GLY A 609 -12.01 -13.42 -1.13
CA GLY A 609 -12.37 -12.56 -0.03
C GLY A 609 -13.86 -12.24 -0.08
N ALA A 610 -14.53 -12.20 1.07
CA ALA A 610 -15.92 -11.79 1.15
C ALA A 610 -16.19 -11.09 2.48
N GLN A 611 -17.05 -10.08 2.45
CA GLN A 611 -17.58 -9.39 3.63
C GLN A 611 -19.09 -9.25 3.52
N LEU A 612 -19.79 -9.74 4.51
CA LEU A 612 -21.22 -9.57 4.68
C LEU A 612 -21.46 -8.45 5.71
N SER A 613 -22.32 -7.49 5.37
CA SER A 613 -22.70 -6.38 6.25
C SER A 613 -24.20 -6.34 6.43
N TYR A 614 -24.65 -6.26 7.70
CA TYR A 614 -26.07 -6.27 8.07
C TYR A 614 -26.41 -5.07 8.97
N ARG A 615 -27.31 -4.21 8.52
CA ARG A 615 -27.91 -3.15 9.32
C ARG A 615 -29.05 -3.73 10.17
N VAL A 616 -28.98 -3.54 11.48
CA VAL A 616 -29.97 -4.08 12.42
C VAL A 616 -31.16 -3.12 12.49
N ALA A 617 -32.24 -3.41 11.76
CA ALA A 617 -33.42 -2.56 11.67
C ALA A 617 -34.06 -2.26 13.06
N ALA A 618 -33.97 -3.21 14.01
CA ALA A 618 -34.47 -3.05 15.37
C ALA A 618 -33.63 -2.09 16.25
N LEU A 619 -32.38 -1.80 15.87
CA LEU A 619 -31.49 -0.86 16.57
C LEU A 619 -30.83 0.05 15.54
N PRO A 620 -31.47 1.16 15.17
CA PRO A 620 -30.93 2.10 14.20
C PRO A 620 -29.52 2.56 14.58
N GLY A 621 -28.63 2.56 13.59
CA GLY A 621 -27.20 2.88 13.79
C GLY A 621 -26.30 1.66 14.05
N LEU A 622 -26.85 0.48 14.38
CA LEU A 622 -26.06 -0.74 14.54
C LEU A 622 -25.89 -1.46 13.19
N GLN A 623 -24.63 -1.68 12.82
CA GLN A 623 -24.22 -2.51 11.69
C GLN A 623 -23.34 -3.66 12.18
N LEU A 624 -23.64 -4.88 11.77
CA LEU A 624 -22.83 -6.08 12.00
C LEU A 624 -22.11 -6.44 10.71
N HIS A 625 -20.89 -6.96 10.82
CA HIS A 625 -20.17 -7.48 9.67
C HIS A 625 -19.47 -8.80 9.99
N ALA A 626 -19.37 -9.66 8.97
CA ALA A 626 -18.62 -10.89 9.01
C ALA A 626 -17.78 -11.00 7.74
N GLY A 627 -16.52 -11.38 7.89
CA GLY A 627 -15.57 -11.49 6.80
C GLY A 627 -15.00 -12.90 6.69
N ALA A 628 -14.63 -13.27 5.46
CA ALA A 628 -13.90 -14.51 5.17
C ALA A 628 -12.82 -14.23 4.13
N GLN A 629 -11.64 -14.81 4.34
CA GLN A 629 -10.54 -14.80 3.39
C GLN A 629 -10.03 -16.22 3.16
N TYR A 630 -9.75 -16.58 1.92
CA TYR A 630 -9.10 -17.83 1.55
C TYR A 630 -7.84 -17.53 0.72
N VAL A 631 -6.74 -18.18 1.07
CA VAL A 631 -5.48 -18.15 0.32
C VAL A 631 -5.10 -19.59 0.00
N GLY A 632 -4.97 -19.90 -1.27
CA GLY A 632 -4.65 -21.22 -1.81
C GLY A 632 -3.18 -21.59 -1.68
N THR A 633 -2.79 -22.67 -2.33
CA THR A 633 -1.40 -23.15 -2.29
C THR A 633 -0.47 -22.24 -3.09
N MET A 634 0.76 -22.04 -2.60
CA MET A 634 1.82 -21.32 -3.30
C MET A 634 3.19 -21.96 -3.09
N ALA A 635 4.07 -21.83 -4.09
CA ALA A 635 5.44 -22.30 -3.96
C ALA A 635 6.26 -21.38 -3.05
N LEU A 636 7.03 -21.97 -2.13
CA LEU A 636 7.98 -21.26 -1.28
C LEU A 636 9.34 -21.09 -1.96
N ASP A 637 9.73 -22.05 -2.78
CA ASP A 637 11.01 -22.08 -3.49
C ASP A 637 10.81 -22.32 -4.99
N SER A 638 11.75 -21.85 -5.79
CA SER A 638 11.69 -21.92 -7.25
C SER A 638 11.74 -23.36 -7.80
N ALA A 639 12.25 -24.31 -7.04
CA ALA A 639 12.24 -25.73 -7.39
C ALA A 639 10.87 -26.39 -7.11
N ASN A 640 9.96 -25.69 -6.42
CA ASN A 640 8.67 -26.17 -5.92
C ASN A 640 8.79 -27.41 -5.01
N ALA A 641 9.91 -27.53 -4.31
CA ALA A 641 10.13 -28.60 -3.33
C ALA A 641 9.28 -28.38 -2.06
N ASN A 642 9.03 -27.12 -1.72
CA ASN A 642 8.22 -26.72 -0.60
C ASN A 642 7.00 -25.89 -1.06
N MET A 643 5.81 -26.39 -0.71
CA MET A 643 4.54 -25.72 -0.98
C MET A 643 3.90 -25.26 0.31
N LEU A 644 3.51 -23.99 0.40
CA LEU A 644 2.70 -23.47 1.49
C LEU A 644 1.29 -24.03 1.43
N SER A 645 0.81 -24.52 2.56
CA SER A 645 -0.56 -25.03 2.69
C SER A 645 -1.59 -23.90 2.61
N PRO A 646 -2.78 -24.15 2.04
CA PRO A 646 -3.84 -23.16 2.01
C PRO A 646 -4.40 -22.89 3.42
N TYR A 647 -4.99 -21.70 3.59
CA TYR A 647 -5.65 -21.33 4.83
C TYR A 647 -6.87 -20.44 4.59
N SER A 648 -7.79 -20.48 5.55
CA SER A 648 -8.93 -19.58 5.62
C SER A 648 -8.89 -18.81 6.93
N LEU A 649 -9.25 -17.52 6.87
CA LEU A 649 -9.41 -16.64 8.03
C LEU A 649 -10.84 -16.13 8.05
N PHE A 650 -11.38 -15.94 9.25
CA PHE A 650 -12.72 -15.41 9.47
C PHE A 650 -12.64 -14.24 10.44
N ASP A 651 -13.43 -13.22 10.17
CA ASP A 651 -13.51 -11.99 10.96
C ASP A 651 -14.97 -11.72 11.30
N ALA A 652 -15.19 -11.03 12.42
CA ALA A 652 -16.51 -10.54 12.79
C ALA A 652 -16.39 -9.19 13.50
N GLY A 653 -17.38 -8.33 13.33
CA GLY A 653 -17.35 -7.05 14.01
C GLY A 653 -18.69 -6.34 13.99
N LEU A 654 -18.71 -5.18 14.64
CA LEU A 654 -19.86 -4.30 14.69
C LEU A 654 -19.42 -2.84 14.72
N ASN A 655 -20.29 -1.98 14.18
CA ASN A 655 -20.23 -0.53 14.32
C ASN A 655 -21.57 -0.03 14.81
N TYR A 656 -21.58 0.77 15.88
CA TYR A 656 -22.79 1.37 16.42
C TYR A 656 -22.66 2.89 16.44
N ARG A 657 -23.42 3.55 15.56
CA ARG A 657 -23.47 5.01 15.43
C ARG A 657 -24.67 5.55 16.19
N THR A 658 -24.43 6.44 17.14
CA THR A 658 -25.48 7.06 17.95
C THR A 658 -25.10 8.50 18.30
N ARG A 659 -26.05 9.30 18.79
CA ARG A 659 -25.76 10.66 19.25
C ARG A 659 -25.64 10.68 20.78
N ILE A 660 -24.55 11.22 21.28
CA ILE A 660 -24.31 11.45 22.72
C ILE A 660 -24.04 12.92 22.91
N GLY A 661 -24.87 13.61 23.74
CA GLY A 661 -24.72 15.05 23.95
C GLY A 661 -24.87 15.91 22.70
N GLY A 662 -25.61 15.43 21.69
CA GLY A 662 -25.77 16.12 20.39
C GLY A 662 -24.72 15.79 19.35
N HIS A 663 -23.60 15.17 19.72
CA HIS A 663 -22.48 14.80 18.84
C HIS A 663 -22.60 13.37 18.36
N MET A 664 -22.22 13.11 17.10
CA MET A 664 -22.20 11.76 16.56
C MET A 664 -21.09 10.97 17.23
N THR A 665 -21.42 9.79 17.75
CA THR A 665 -20.45 8.89 18.38
C THR A 665 -20.56 7.51 17.72
N THR A 666 -19.43 6.97 17.28
CA THR A 666 -19.31 5.64 16.68
C THR A 666 -18.52 4.72 17.59
N TRP A 667 -19.12 3.61 17.98
CA TRP A 667 -18.50 2.53 18.74
C TRP A 667 -18.22 1.39 17.78
N SER A 668 -17.00 0.91 17.73
CA SER A 668 -16.59 -0.17 16.83
C SER A 668 -15.90 -1.28 17.63
N ALA A 669 -16.20 -2.52 17.26
CA ALA A 669 -15.50 -3.70 17.78
C ALA A 669 -15.29 -4.70 16.66
N ASN A 670 -14.04 -5.14 16.45
CA ASN A 670 -13.66 -6.09 15.43
C ASN A 670 -12.80 -7.20 16.00
N ILE A 671 -13.07 -8.45 15.60
CA ILE A 671 -12.22 -9.60 15.87
C ILE A 671 -11.71 -10.12 14.53
N THR A 672 -10.41 -10.11 14.35
CA THR A 672 -9.73 -10.71 13.18
C THR A 672 -9.21 -12.10 13.54
N ASN A 673 -9.10 -12.98 12.54
CA ASN A 673 -8.74 -14.39 12.72
C ASN A 673 -9.55 -15.06 13.86
N LEU A 674 -10.87 -14.98 13.78
CA LEU A 674 -11.82 -15.43 14.83
C LEU A 674 -11.55 -16.87 15.32
N ALA A 675 -11.15 -17.77 14.41
CA ALA A 675 -10.82 -19.16 14.72
C ALA A 675 -9.43 -19.37 15.32
N ASN A 676 -8.62 -18.32 15.52
CA ASN A 676 -7.21 -18.36 15.90
C ASN A 676 -6.41 -19.37 15.06
N ARG A 677 -6.62 -19.33 13.73
CA ARG A 677 -5.93 -20.20 12.77
C ARG A 677 -4.43 -19.90 12.81
N LYS A 678 -3.60 -20.92 12.99
CA LYS A 678 -2.14 -20.86 12.84
C LYS A 678 -1.79 -21.10 11.38
N TYR A 679 -0.99 -20.20 10.78
CA TYR A 679 -0.60 -20.28 9.39
C TYR A 679 0.74 -19.58 9.14
N TRP A 680 1.39 -19.93 8.03
CA TRP A 680 2.56 -19.21 7.53
C TRP A 680 2.14 -18.22 6.44
N THR A 681 2.73 -17.03 6.43
CA THR A 681 2.68 -16.11 5.30
C THR A 681 3.99 -16.18 4.53
N TYR A 682 3.90 -16.01 3.22
CA TYR A 682 5.04 -15.90 2.33
C TYR A 682 5.60 -14.47 2.38
N TYR A 683 6.91 -14.31 2.53
CA TYR A 683 7.55 -12.99 2.42
C TYR A 683 8.33 -12.87 1.10
N GLN A 684 9.25 -13.78 0.88
CA GLN A 684 10.04 -13.94 -0.36
C GLN A 684 10.50 -15.40 -0.47
N GLU A 685 11.21 -15.74 -1.54
CA GLU A 685 11.70 -17.11 -1.75
C GLU A 685 12.44 -17.63 -0.51
N THR A 686 12.03 -18.80 -0.02
CA THR A 686 12.47 -19.48 1.19
C THR A 686 12.15 -18.80 2.54
N TYR A 687 11.54 -17.60 2.55
CA TYR A 687 11.25 -16.86 3.77
C TYR A 687 9.78 -16.92 4.14
N LEU A 688 9.51 -17.23 5.39
CA LEU A 688 8.20 -17.31 6.01
C LEU A 688 8.08 -16.32 7.16
N ASN A 689 6.87 -15.83 7.40
CA ASN A 689 6.48 -15.10 8.59
C ASN A 689 5.34 -15.82 9.30
N VAL A 690 5.27 -15.73 10.63
CA VAL A 690 4.15 -16.26 11.40
C VAL A 690 2.91 -15.41 11.10
N GLY A 691 1.78 -16.08 10.84
CA GLY A 691 0.50 -15.41 10.63
C GLY A 691 -0.02 -14.73 11.91
N ALA A 692 -0.76 -13.64 11.76
CA ALA A 692 -1.34 -12.90 12.88
C ALA A 692 -2.28 -13.79 13.72
N PRO A 693 -2.25 -13.70 15.06
CA PRO A 693 -3.18 -14.42 15.95
C PRO A 693 -4.59 -13.81 15.88
N ARG A 694 -5.53 -14.37 16.63
CA ARG A 694 -6.81 -13.72 16.85
C ARG A 694 -6.60 -12.40 17.60
N THR A 695 -7.08 -11.29 17.04
CA THR A 695 -6.92 -9.95 17.60
C THR A 695 -8.29 -9.29 17.75
N LEU A 696 -8.56 -8.70 18.92
CA LEU A 696 -9.72 -7.86 19.18
C LEU A 696 -9.29 -6.38 19.09
N ASN A 697 -9.99 -5.62 18.27
CA ASN A 697 -9.84 -4.17 18.16
C ASN A 697 -11.14 -3.48 18.62
N LEU A 698 -11.01 -2.48 19.47
CA LEU A 698 -12.08 -1.62 19.94
C LEU A 698 -11.77 -0.17 19.56
N ASN A 699 -12.76 0.59 19.17
CA ASN A 699 -12.60 2.03 18.89
C ASN A 699 -13.86 2.81 19.29
N VAL A 700 -13.65 4.01 19.77
CA VAL A 700 -14.70 5.02 19.99
C VAL A 700 -14.29 6.29 19.29
N ARG A 701 -15.14 6.76 18.37
CA ARG A 701 -14.98 8.03 17.65
C ARG A 701 -16.09 8.99 18.05
N ALA A 702 -15.74 10.24 18.27
CA ALA A 702 -16.69 11.33 18.49
C ALA A 702 -16.43 12.44 17.47
N ASP A 703 -17.51 12.89 16.79
CA ASP A 703 -17.50 13.97 15.80
C ASP A 703 -18.23 15.19 16.40
N PHE A 704 -17.58 16.39 16.37
CA PHE A 704 -18.02 17.64 16.98
C PHE A 704 -18.29 18.72 15.94
#